data_dae5e001c57491c87a60c6a99c4e7596
#
_entry.id   dae5e001c57491c87a60c6a99c4e7596
#
_cell.length_a   1.000
_cell.length_b   1.000
_cell.length_c   1.000
_cell.angle_alpha   90.00
_cell.angle_beta   90.00
_cell.angle_gamma   90.00
#
_symmetry.space_group_name_H-M   'P 1'
#
loop_
_entity.id
_entity.type
_entity.pdbx_description
1 polymer ?
#
loop_
_entity_poly.entity_id
_entity_poly.type
_entity_poly.pdbx_seq_one_letter_code
_entity_poly.pdbx_strand_id
1 'polypeptide(L)'
;MASINEYLTIDVTKGVARPDCIFKGKTYRITILSDVLVRLEYNENGIFNDYPTLFAINRNFTEKPNFTVKEDDKFLNITNDYFILEYSKEKPFVASKLVPDSNLRITLRQTDKMWYVNQPEVKNLKGATYSFDYPKNFTLSKGLYNLDGFASFIDTSRPVFASDGLIKKNPSNGLDIYVFLYRNDFQKALNSYFTLTGYPPLPPRNALGVWWNKNEDYSSKDIESLLNNFKREEIPLSILLLGNKWNKTSSTNLTPAYNFNKEKFPNIINLANEIHKSNISLGVTINTIENLNSLDVGYNTLKQTLNIKTEEIPINVYNTNILNTFYTETLETLQKEGVDLISIDNLEKDTIKSFATMYYTYKFLDKSTSKRGLVLSRNPNISSHRYPALYSGHTNVSWKTLKYLPYYNIISSNLGLTWWAHDIGGYENGTEDSELYTRFIELATYSPIFKLSSKEGRYYKREPWLWDVKTKGIVKEYTKTRHRLIPYIYSEAYKTYKKGLNLIKPLYFDYPETLDEPLYKNEYHFGEELFISPITEQKDKVMNRVVHRIFLPNGMWYDFKTGKKFPGGKRYVTFYKDEDYPVYAKSGSIIPLAILDEEDLNNTKPPKKLEIQVFPGVSNNYNLYEDDGISNLYKEGYYILTNIDYNYRKNNYTLIIRPTEGKTGIIPDKRDYLIRFRNTKRPEYVKVNVGKFEVGFTTRTDERDFIIEIPDIPTTQQLTINCGGEAIEIDAVRLINEDIDQIISDLQIETNLKEKIADILFSEESIRKKRISIRKLRVHGLNRLFIKMFLKLLEYISEIWYNYIG
;
A
#
# COMPACT_ATOMS: atom_id res chain seq x y z
N MET A 1 30.84 22.56 -9.79
CA MET A 1 30.06 21.64 -8.92
C MET A 1 28.60 21.75 -9.33
N ALA A 2 27.92 20.63 -9.53
CA ALA A 2 26.48 20.65 -9.71
C ALA A 2 25.83 21.25 -8.47
N SER A 3 24.78 22.04 -8.65
CA SER A 3 24.04 22.60 -7.54
C SER A 3 22.83 21.71 -7.23
N ILE A 4 22.49 21.49 -5.97
CA ILE A 4 21.29 20.78 -5.59
C ILE A 4 20.04 21.39 -6.24
N ASN A 5 20.05 22.69 -6.52
CA ASN A 5 18.95 23.38 -7.17
C ASN A 5 18.63 22.82 -8.58
N GLU A 6 19.58 22.18 -9.26
CA GLU A 6 19.34 21.50 -10.54
C GLU A 6 18.39 20.30 -10.41
N TYR A 7 18.34 19.70 -9.23
CA TYR A 7 17.46 18.57 -8.91
C TYR A 7 16.10 19.02 -8.36
N LEU A 8 16.00 20.25 -7.81
CA LEU A 8 14.83 20.76 -7.12
C LEU A 8 13.95 21.59 -8.04
N THR A 9 13.05 20.96 -8.77
CA THR A 9 12.11 21.67 -9.64
C THR A 9 10.74 21.77 -9.00
N ILE A 10 10.28 23.01 -8.75
CA ILE A 10 8.92 23.31 -8.28
C ILE A 10 8.35 24.44 -9.10
N ASP A 11 7.14 24.25 -9.61
CA ASP A 11 6.37 25.29 -10.28
C ASP A 11 5.68 26.16 -9.23
N VAL A 12 6.31 27.26 -8.85
CA VAL A 12 5.76 28.19 -7.84
C VAL A 12 4.49 28.90 -8.31
N THR A 13 4.21 28.96 -9.62
CA THR A 13 2.98 29.57 -10.14
C THR A 13 1.73 28.80 -9.72
N LYS A 14 1.88 27.51 -9.43
CA LYS A 14 0.81 26.68 -8.86
C LYS A 14 0.41 27.04 -7.42
N GLY A 15 1.21 27.83 -6.75
CA GLY A 15 0.85 28.40 -5.44
C GLY A 15 -0.33 29.40 -5.48
N VAL A 16 -0.61 29.98 -6.63
CA VAL A 16 -1.73 30.93 -6.83
C VAL A 16 -2.95 30.20 -7.36
N ALA A 17 -4.10 30.43 -6.74
CA ALA A 17 -5.38 29.90 -7.20
C ALA A 17 -5.94 30.70 -8.39
N ARG A 18 -6.95 30.13 -9.05
CA ARG A 18 -7.68 30.82 -10.11
C ARG A 18 -8.29 32.14 -9.60
N PRO A 19 -8.12 33.28 -10.30
CA PRO A 19 -8.61 34.57 -9.85
C PRO A 19 -10.14 34.63 -9.64
N ASP A 20 -10.90 33.93 -10.48
CA ASP A 20 -12.36 33.85 -10.44
C ASP A 20 -12.95 33.01 -9.29
N CYS A 21 -12.06 32.42 -8.47
CA CYS A 21 -12.40 31.65 -7.28
C CYS A 21 -11.91 32.31 -5.96
N ILE A 22 -11.34 33.52 -6.04
CA ILE A 22 -10.74 34.23 -4.90
C ILE A 22 -11.65 35.42 -4.49
N PHE A 23 -12.05 35.44 -3.23
CA PHE A 23 -12.78 36.51 -2.56
C PHE A 23 -11.86 37.15 -1.53
N LYS A 24 -11.49 38.43 -1.71
CA LYS A 24 -10.43 39.07 -0.92
C LYS A 24 -10.85 40.46 -0.47
N GLY A 25 -10.65 40.74 0.82
CA GLY A 25 -10.69 42.07 1.42
C GLY A 25 -9.32 42.54 1.90
N LYS A 26 -9.31 43.48 2.86
CA LYS A 26 -8.02 43.97 3.44
C LYS A 26 -7.37 42.94 4.33
N THR A 27 -8.16 42.25 5.18
CA THR A 27 -7.67 41.34 6.21
C THR A 27 -7.98 39.87 5.95
N TYR A 28 -8.79 39.55 4.95
CA TYR A 28 -9.20 38.18 4.64
C TYR A 28 -9.01 37.81 3.17
N ARG A 29 -8.82 36.51 2.94
CA ARG A 29 -8.92 35.90 1.63
C ARG A 29 -9.60 34.53 1.75
N ILE A 30 -10.70 34.34 1.02
CA ILE A 30 -11.44 33.08 0.93
C ILE A 30 -11.34 32.59 -0.51
N THR A 31 -10.89 31.35 -0.69
CA THR A 31 -10.68 30.75 -2.00
C THR A 31 -11.44 29.44 -2.12
N ILE A 32 -12.29 29.31 -3.13
CA ILE A 32 -13.01 28.07 -3.44
C ILE A 32 -12.16 27.27 -4.42
N LEU A 33 -11.46 26.23 -3.93
CA LEU A 33 -10.53 25.44 -4.76
C LEU A 33 -11.21 24.32 -5.53
N SER A 34 -12.22 23.68 -4.93
CA SER A 34 -13.07 22.69 -5.58
C SER A 34 -14.47 22.73 -4.98
N ASP A 35 -15.39 21.90 -5.49
CA ASP A 35 -16.75 21.80 -4.90
C ASP A 35 -16.73 21.41 -3.42
N VAL A 36 -15.66 20.77 -2.94
CA VAL A 36 -15.53 20.25 -1.58
C VAL A 36 -14.33 20.82 -0.81
N LEU A 37 -13.61 21.81 -1.35
CA LEU A 37 -12.40 22.34 -0.72
C LEU A 37 -12.38 23.88 -0.75
N VAL A 38 -12.25 24.44 0.44
CA VAL A 38 -12.13 25.89 0.68
C VAL A 38 -10.83 26.19 1.41
N ARG A 39 -10.12 27.25 0.98
CA ARG A 39 -9.00 27.84 1.74
C ARG A 39 -9.47 29.11 2.41
N LEU A 40 -9.16 29.25 3.68
CA LEU A 40 -9.51 30.38 4.54
C LEU A 40 -8.24 31.03 5.07
N GLU A 41 -8.03 32.30 4.74
CA GLU A 41 -6.88 33.08 5.22
C GLU A 41 -7.34 34.34 5.92
N TYR A 42 -6.75 34.62 7.08
CA TYR A 42 -6.94 35.85 7.81
C TYR A 42 -5.61 36.42 8.31
N ASN A 43 -5.32 37.68 8.00
CA ASN A 43 -4.13 38.39 8.41
C ASN A 43 -4.45 39.88 8.59
N GLU A 44 -4.25 40.42 9.78
CA GLU A 44 -4.51 41.82 10.13
C GLU A 44 -3.73 42.82 9.24
N ASN A 45 -2.54 42.42 8.78
CA ASN A 45 -1.68 43.19 7.88
C ASN A 45 -1.95 42.95 6.39
N GLY A 46 -2.90 42.08 6.04
CA GLY A 46 -3.23 41.75 4.64
C GLY A 46 -2.15 40.99 3.88
N ILE A 47 -1.22 40.35 4.59
CA ILE A 47 -0.13 39.55 3.98
C ILE A 47 -0.60 38.10 3.82
N PHE A 48 -0.78 37.66 2.60
CA PHE A 48 -1.20 36.30 2.25
C PHE A 48 -0.10 35.55 1.53
N ASN A 49 -0.09 34.21 1.69
CA ASN A 49 0.94 33.36 1.09
C ASN A 49 0.51 32.82 -0.28
N ASP A 50 1.26 33.14 -1.33
CA ASP A 50 1.09 32.65 -2.70
C ASP A 50 2.16 31.64 -3.12
N TYR A 51 3.12 31.30 -2.23
CA TYR A 51 4.08 30.23 -2.51
C TYR A 51 3.51 28.87 -2.16
N PRO A 52 3.84 27.80 -2.90
CA PRO A 52 3.58 26.43 -2.47
C PRO A 52 4.16 26.16 -1.08
N THR A 53 3.38 25.52 -0.21
CA THR A 53 3.86 25.12 1.12
C THR A 53 4.27 23.65 1.14
N LEU A 54 4.89 23.18 2.23
CA LEU A 54 5.16 21.75 2.41
C LEU A 54 3.88 20.90 2.38
N PHE A 55 2.72 21.48 2.63
CA PHE A 55 1.41 20.84 2.52
C PHE A 55 0.78 21.06 1.14
N ALA A 56 0.50 22.27 0.76
CA ALA A 56 -0.26 22.65 -0.43
C ALA A 56 0.67 23.11 -1.56
N ILE A 57 0.95 22.24 -2.51
CA ILE A 57 1.85 22.55 -3.65
C ILE A 57 1.11 23.08 -4.88
N ASN A 58 -0.19 22.85 -4.98
CA ASN A 58 -0.99 23.28 -6.12
C ASN A 58 -2.33 23.83 -5.67
N ARG A 59 -2.55 25.13 -5.87
CA ARG A 59 -3.83 25.81 -5.67
C ARG A 59 -4.50 26.19 -7.00
N ASN A 60 -3.80 26.05 -8.12
CA ASN A 60 -4.32 26.31 -9.44
C ASN A 60 -5.04 25.08 -10.02
N PHE A 61 -6.24 24.84 -9.51
CA PHE A 61 -7.07 23.73 -9.99
C PHE A 61 -7.58 24.02 -11.40
N THR A 62 -7.49 23.03 -12.30
CA THR A 62 -7.89 23.18 -13.70
C THR A 62 -9.40 23.34 -13.86
N GLU A 63 -10.17 22.60 -13.08
CA GLU A 63 -11.64 22.67 -13.10
C GLU A 63 -12.14 23.79 -12.19
N LYS A 64 -13.01 24.61 -12.72
CA LYS A 64 -13.70 25.63 -11.92
C LYS A 64 -14.83 24.98 -11.13
N PRO A 65 -14.85 25.14 -9.78
CA PRO A 65 -15.98 24.67 -8.99
C PRO A 65 -17.26 25.44 -9.32
N ASN A 66 -18.39 24.76 -9.19
CA ASN A 66 -19.69 25.37 -9.44
C ASN A 66 -20.23 25.98 -8.14
N PHE A 67 -20.39 27.31 -8.09
CA PHE A 67 -20.93 28.02 -6.92
C PHE A 67 -21.62 29.30 -7.30
N THR A 68 -22.49 29.76 -6.42
CA THR A 68 -23.17 31.09 -6.50
C THR A 68 -22.67 31.97 -5.37
N VAL A 69 -22.59 33.26 -5.63
CA VAL A 69 -22.15 34.28 -4.68
C VAL A 69 -23.22 35.34 -4.47
N LYS A 70 -23.48 35.68 -3.20
CA LYS A 70 -24.20 36.86 -2.79
C LYS A 70 -23.30 37.69 -1.89
N GLU A 71 -23.01 38.90 -2.30
CA GLU A 71 -22.02 39.75 -1.64
C GLU A 71 -22.53 41.19 -1.55
N ASP A 72 -22.38 41.80 -0.41
CA ASP A 72 -22.57 43.23 -0.14
C ASP A 72 -21.38 43.82 0.63
N ASP A 73 -21.48 45.05 1.13
CA ASP A 73 -20.39 45.71 1.85
C ASP A 73 -20.00 45.01 3.16
N LYS A 74 -20.94 44.26 3.77
CA LYS A 74 -20.77 43.65 5.12
C LYS A 74 -20.66 42.15 5.08
N PHE A 75 -21.29 41.50 4.12
CA PHE A 75 -21.40 40.04 4.11
C PHE A 75 -20.96 39.42 2.79
N LEU A 76 -20.39 38.20 2.90
CA LEU A 76 -20.06 37.32 1.78
C LEU A 76 -20.75 35.98 2.01
N ASN A 77 -21.61 35.57 1.08
CA ASN A 77 -22.27 34.27 1.09
C ASN A 77 -21.91 33.52 -0.18
N ILE A 78 -21.35 32.31 -0.03
CA ILE A 78 -20.99 31.42 -1.13
C ILE A 78 -21.73 30.11 -0.96
N THR A 79 -22.44 29.67 -2.00
CA THR A 79 -23.25 28.46 -1.95
C THR A 79 -22.90 27.55 -3.13
N ASN A 80 -22.69 26.27 -2.86
CA ASN A 80 -22.62 25.24 -3.89
C ASN A 80 -23.44 23.98 -3.48
N ASP A 81 -23.26 22.86 -4.15
CA ASP A 81 -24.01 21.62 -3.85
C ASP A 81 -23.65 20.98 -2.50
N TYR A 82 -22.47 21.25 -1.96
CA TYR A 82 -21.96 20.64 -0.73
C TYR A 82 -22.13 21.52 0.50
N PHE A 83 -22.00 22.85 0.37
CA PHE A 83 -21.99 23.75 1.52
C PHE A 83 -22.57 25.14 1.24
N ILE A 84 -22.86 25.85 2.33
CA ILE A 84 -23.16 27.28 2.39
C ILE A 84 -22.12 27.91 3.32
N LEU A 85 -21.33 28.85 2.79
CA LEU A 85 -20.36 29.64 3.55
C LEU A 85 -20.95 31.04 3.77
N GLU A 86 -20.95 31.46 5.02
CA GLU A 86 -21.46 32.81 5.43
C GLU A 86 -20.34 33.50 6.23
N TYR A 87 -19.93 34.68 5.81
CA TYR A 87 -18.87 35.45 6.42
C TYR A 87 -19.19 36.92 6.58
N SER A 88 -18.93 37.48 7.78
CA SER A 88 -18.92 38.91 8.06
C SER A 88 -17.56 39.51 7.71
N LYS A 89 -17.52 40.29 6.62
CA LYS A 89 -16.26 40.78 6.04
C LYS A 89 -15.39 41.57 7.02
N GLU A 90 -14.08 41.50 6.82
CA GLU A 90 -13.00 42.17 7.57
C GLU A 90 -12.97 41.83 9.07
N LYS A 91 -13.67 40.82 9.53
CA LYS A 91 -13.64 40.36 10.91
C LYS A 91 -12.79 39.08 11.04
N PRO A 92 -12.13 38.91 12.20
CA PRO A 92 -11.42 37.66 12.47
C PRO A 92 -12.35 36.46 12.36
N PHE A 93 -11.81 35.31 11.93
CA PHE A 93 -12.55 34.05 11.89
C PHE A 93 -12.75 33.57 13.34
N VAL A 94 -13.87 33.93 13.92
CA VAL A 94 -14.18 33.56 15.31
C VAL A 94 -14.89 32.22 15.34
N ALA A 95 -14.39 31.32 16.19
CA ALA A 95 -15.00 30.03 16.47
C ALA A 95 -16.19 30.22 17.42
N SER A 96 -17.40 30.08 16.94
CA SER A 96 -18.59 30.01 17.79
C SER A 96 -19.64 29.09 17.19
N LYS A 97 -20.18 28.21 18.05
CA LYS A 97 -21.37 27.42 17.75
C LYS A 97 -22.65 28.26 17.79
N LEU A 98 -22.62 29.35 18.53
CA LEU A 98 -23.78 30.18 18.80
C LEU A 98 -23.85 31.33 17.81
N VAL A 99 -24.90 31.41 17.07
CA VAL A 99 -25.28 32.57 16.32
C VAL A 99 -25.92 33.53 17.34
N PRO A 100 -25.53 34.83 17.41
CA PRO A 100 -24.89 35.66 16.39
C PRO A 100 -23.36 35.87 16.54
N ASP A 101 -22.66 35.17 17.42
CA ASP A 101 -21.25 35.47 17.74
C ASP A 101 -20.22 34.95 16.71
N SER A 102 -20.62 34.14 15.76
CA SER A 102 -19.75 33.63 14.70
C SER A 102 -19.59 34.62 13.55
N ASN A 103 -18.33 34.98 13.23
CA ASN A 103 -18.03 35.80 12.05
C ASN A 103 -17.92 34.99 10.76
N LEU A 104 -17.63 33.68 10.89
CA LEU A 104 -17.55 32.73 9.77
C LEU A 104 -18.23 31.42 10.15
N ARG A 105 -19.09 30.97 9.27
CA ARG A 105 -19.83 29.72 9.41
C ARG A 105 -19.93 28.99 8.08
N ILE A 106 -19.71 27.67 8.09
CA ILE A 106 -19.92 26.82 6.91
C ILE A 106 -20.87 25.71 7.28
N THR A 107 -22.04 25.67 6.63
CA THR A 107 -23.08 24.66 6.84
C THR A 107 -23.00 23.64 5.70
N LEU A 108 -22.91 22.34 6.02
CA LEU A 108 -22.96 21.27 5.02
C LEU A 108 -24.41 21.05 4.59
N ARG A 109 -24.66 21.19 3.30
CA ARG A 109 -26.02 21.02 2.73
C ARG A 109 -26.47 19.56 2.83
N GLN A 110 -27.78 19.38 2.96
CA GLN A 110 -28.42 18.06 3.12
C GLN A 110 -27.98 17.30 4.39
N THR A 111 -27.44 18.02 5.38
CA THR A 111 -27.07 17.49 6.70
C THR A 111 -27.40 18.51 7.78
N ASP A 112 -27.31 18.12 9.04
CA ASP A 112 -27.42 19.01 10.21
C ASP A 112 -26.03 19.52 10.67
N LYS A 113 -24.98 19.28 9.87
CA LYS A 113 -23.59 19.54 10.26
C LYS A 113 -23.14 20.93 9.85
N MET A 114 -22.30 21.51 10.72
CA MET A 114 -21.70 22.83 10.55
C MET A 114 -20.23 22.74 10.91
N TRP A 115 -19.39 23.41 10.11
CA TRP A 115 -17.98 23.62 10.43
C TRP A 115 -17.75 25.07 10.91
N TYR A 116 -16.90 25.22 11.92
CA TYR A 116 -16.39 26.51 12.40
C TYR A 116 -14.93 26.38 12.84
N VAL A 117 -14.21 27.49 12.91
CA VAL A 117 -12.78 27.53 13.24
C VAL A 117 -12.52 26.93 14.62
N ASN A 118 -11.47 26.08 14.74
CA ASN A 118 -11.09 25.36 15.95
C ASN A 118 -12.12 24.34 16.47
N GLN A 119 -13.09 23.94 15.64
CA GLN A 119 -14.02 22.89 16.03
C GLN A 119 -13.28 21.58 16.31
N PRO A 120 -13.54 20.90 17.44
CA PRO A 120 -13.04 19.57 17.68
C PRO A 120 -13.65 18.57 16.69
N GLU A 121 -12.81 17.90 15.93
CA GLU A 121 -13.24 16.85 14.99
C GLU A 121 -13.25 15.48 15.69
N VAL A 122 -14.20 15.29 16.60
CA VAL A 122 -14.28 14.11 17.47
C VAL A 122 -14.43 12.80 16.69
N LYS A 123 -15.17 12.85 15.56
CA LYS A 123 -15.42 11.68 14.71
C LYS A 123 -14.42 11.55 13.54
N ASN A 124 -13.26 12.18 13.66
CA ASN A 124 -12.19 12.05 12.68
C ASN A 124 -11.60 10.63 12.73
N LEU A 125 -11.50 9.97 11.57
CA LEU A 125 -11.04 8.59 11.43
C LEU A 125 -9.53 8.42 11.59
N LYS A 126 -8.84 9.52 11.89
CA LYS A 126 -7.40 9.58 12.14
C LYS A 126 -6.55 9.25 10.90
N GLY A 127 -5.26 9.40 11.07
CA GLY A 127 -4.22 9.08 10.12
C GLY A 127 -2.91 8.74 10.85
N ALA A 128 -2.01 8.08 10.16
CA ALA A 128 -0.70 7.72 10.71
C ALA A 128 0.39 8.53 10.00
N THR A 129 1.00 9.47 10.69
CA THR A 129 2.14 10.27 10.19
C THR A 129 3.41 10.06 11.01
N TYR A 130 3.36 9.22 12.03
CA TYR A 130 4.50 8.91 12.88
C TYR A 130 4.78 7.42 12.87
N SER A 131 6.06 7.05 12.97
CA SER A 131 6.43 5.68 13.24
C SER A 131 5.96 5.26 14.64
N PHE A 132 5.58 4.00 14.78
CA PHE A 132 5.15 3.43 16.05
C PHE A 132 6.21 2.51 16.65
N ASP A 133 7.39 3.07 16.85
CA ASP A 133 8.46 2.40 17.58
C ASP A 133 8.00 1.99 18.95
N TYR A 134 7.92 0.71 19.19
CA TYR A 134 7.36 0.14 20.41
C TYR A 134 6.02 0.78 20.78
N PRO A 135 5.02 0.05 21.18
CA PRO A 135 3.73 0.60 21.56
C PRO A 135 3.80 1.43 22.85
N LYS A 136 4.69 2.41 22.89
CA LYS A 136 4.60 3.51 23.81
C LYS A 136 3.65 4.49 23.18
N ASN A 137 2.48 4.67 23.79
CA ASN A 137 1.47 5.69 23.57
C ASN A 137 1.77 6.65 22.40
N PHE A 138 1.62 6.20 21.15
CA PHE A 138 1.69 7.11 20.03
C PHE A 138 0.30 7.68 19.76
N THR A 139 0.24 8.97 19.46
CA THR A 139 -0.99 9.66 19.15
C THR A 139 -1.18 9.66 17.64
N LEU A 140 -2.29 9.12 17.17
CA LEU A 140 -2.67 9.20 15.77
C LEU A 140 -2.91 10.66 15.38
N SER A 141 -2.43 11.03 14.19
CA SER A 141 -2.68 12.33 13.60
C SER A 141 -4.14 12.46 13.15
N LYS A 142 -4.56 13.67 12.90
CA LYS A 142 -5.81 13.95 12.21
C LYS A 142 -5.72 13.46 10.77
N GLY A 143 -6.74 12.74 10.31
CA GLY A 143 -6.88 12.26 8.94
C GLY A 143 -7.82 13.13 8.11
N LEU A 144 -7.91 12.84 6.81
CA LEU A 144 -8.82 13.53 5.88
C LEU A 144 -10.29 13.17 6.14
N TYR A 145 -10.57 11.97 6.67
CA TYR A 145 -11.94 11.50 6.79
C TYR A 145 -12.50 11.67 8.20
N ASN A 146 -13.77 12.10 8.23
CA ASN A 146 -14.54 12.34 9.43
C ASN A 146 -16.02 11.97 9.15
N LEU A 147 -16.66 11.28 10.07
CA LEU A 147 -18.06 10.88 9.94
C LEU A 147 -19.05 12.07 9.99
N ASP A 148 -18.60 13.25 10.41
CA ASP A 148 -19.37 14.49 10.29
C ASP A 148 -19.27 15.12 8.90
N GLY A 149 -18.50 14.53 7.96
CA GLY A 149 -18.44 14.90 6.55
C GLY A 149 -17.54 16.09 6.22
N PHE A 150 -16.66 16.48 7.13
CA PHE A 150 -15.68 17.54 6.93
C PHE A 150 -14.37 17.25 7.66
N ALA A 151 -13.28 17.83 7.17
CA ALA A 151 -11.98 17.87 7.86
C ALA A 151 -11.25 19.17 7.55
N SER A 152 -10.38 19.63 8.47
CA SER A 152 -9.61 20.84 8.24
C SER A 152 -8.13 20.62 8.53
N PHE A 153 -7.26 21.29 7.75
CA PHE A 153 -5.81 21.25 7.92
C PHE A 153 -5.26 22.67 8.05
N ILE A 154 -4.47 22.90 9.11
CA ILE A 154 -3.83 24.18 9.38
C ILE A 154 -2.51 24.23 8.62
N ASP A 155 -2.34 25.28 7.82
CA ASP A 155 -1.13 25.56 7.04
C ASP A 155 -0.42 26.84 7.49
N THR A 156 -0.91 27.44 8.55
CA THR A 156 -0.38 28.66 9.17
C THR A 156 1.11 28.55 9.43
N SER A 157 1.89 29.52 8.95
CA SER A 157 3.35 29.59 9.11
C SER A 157 4.14 28.37 8.62
N ARG A 158 3.51 27.45 7.90
CA ARG A 158 4.22 26.27 7.36
C ARG A 158 5.26 26.73 6.33
N PRO A 159 6.47 26.16 6.32
CA PRO A 159 7.51 26.52 5.37
C PRO A 159 7.05 26.39 3.93
N VAL A 160 7.63 27.20 3.06
CA VAL A 160 7.31 27.28 1.63
C VAL A 160 8.45 26.78 0.79
N PHE A 161 8.13 26.39 -0.44
CA PHE A 161 9.10 26.15 -1.49
C PHE A 161 9.36 27.45 -2.26
N ALA A 162 10.63 27.84 -2.37
CA ALA A 162 11.05 28.94 -3.22
C ALA A 162 11.15 28.49 -4.69
N SER A 163 11.37 29.44 -5.61
CA SER A 163 11.52 29.17 -7.04
C SER A 163 12.71 28.26 -7.38
N ASP A 164 13.74 28.26 -6.54
CA ASP A 164 14.90 27.38 -6.60
C ASP A 164 14.65 25.98 -6.01
N GLY A 165 13.43 25.69 -5.54
CA GLY A 165 13.04 24.45 -4.90
C GLY A 165 13.50 24.29 -3.45
N LEU A 166 14.24 25.25 -2.90
CA LEU A 166 14.66 25.20 -1.50
C LEU A 166 13.51 25.52 -0.56
N ILE A 167 13.54 24.90 0.61
CA ILE A 167 12.58 25.16 1.68
C ILE A 167 12.97 26.45 2.39
N LYS A 168 12.01 27.40 2.53
CA LYS A 168 12.20 28.68 3.18
C LYS A 168 11.07 28.96 4.19
N LYS A 169 11.30 29.95 5.05
CA LYS A 169 10.29 30.42 6.00
C LYS A 169 9.09 31.02 5.23
N ASN A 170 7.88 30.77 5.75
CA ASN A 170 6.67 31.37 5.19
C ASN A 170 6.70 32.89 5.39
N PRO A 171 6.39 33.69 4.34
CA PRO A 171 6.32 35.15 4.44
C PRO A 171 5.11 35.63 5.26
N SER A 172 4.06 34.82 5.40
CA SER A 172 2.85 35.11 6.18
C SER A 172 2.85 34.35 7.50
N ASN A 173 2.44 35.00 8.57
CA ASN A 173 2.15 34.41 9.87
C ASN A 173 0.64 34.41 10.21
N GLY A 174 -0.20 34.87 9.27
CA GLY A 174 -1.64 34.88 9.40
C GLY A 174 -2.25 33.47 9.40
N LEU A 175 -3.48 33.37 9.85
CA LEU A 175 -4.24 32.13 9.82
C LEU A 175 -4.39 31.64 8.37
N ASP A 176 -4.11 30.36 8.12
CA ASP A 176 -4.27 29.70 6.81
C ASP A 176 -4.80 28.27 7.06
N ILE A 177 -6.02 28.01 6.61
CA ILE A 177 -6.73 26.75 6.86
C ILE A 177 -7.33 26.23 5.56
N TYR A 178 -7.16 24.94 5.29
CA TYR A 178 -7.89 24.21 4.24
C TYR A 178 -9.02 23.41 4.87
N VAL A 179 -10.24 23.61 4.42
CA VAL A 179 -11.45 22.96 4.91
C VAL A 179 -12.03 22.08 3.80
N PHE A 180 -12.06 20.79 4.03
CA PHE A 180 -12.68 19.79 3.16
C PHE A 180 -14.12 19.54 3.64
N LEU A 181 -15.10 19.65 2.75
CA LEU A 181 -16.54 19.67 3.03
C LEU A 181 -17.23 18.68 2.09
N TYR A 182 -17.10 17.40 2.34
CA TYR A 182 -17.40 16.32 1.38
C TYR A 182 -18.61 15.46 1.78
N ARG A 183 -19.24 15.70 2.94
CA ARG A 183 -20.32 14.84 3.48
C ARG A 183 -19.86 13.40 3.63
N ASN A 184 -20.28 12.49 2.75
CA ASN A 184 -19.86 11.08 2.69
C ASN A 184 -19.10 10.73 1.40
N ASP A 185 -18.74 11.70 0.58
CA ASP A 185 -17.99 11.50 -0.66
C ASP A 185 -16.48 11.51 -0.40
N PHE A 186 -15.99 10.44 0.23
CA PHE A 186 -14.58 10.29 0.60
C PHE A 186 -13.65 10.31 -0.61
N GLN A 187 -14.10 9.78 -1.76
CA GLN A 187 -13.26 9.78 -2.98
C GLN A 187 -13.07 11.19 -3.54
N LYS A 188 -14.11 12.02 -3.53
CA LYS A 188 -14.01 13.41 -3.99
C LYS A 188 -13.13 14.25 -3.05
N ALA A 189 -13.18 13.98 -1.74
CA ALA A 189 -12.26 14.57 -0.76
C ALA A 189 -10.82 14.20 -1.06
N LEU A 190 -10.53 12.91 -1.33
CA LEU A 190 -9.20 12.41 -1.63
C LEU A 190 -8.65 13.00 -2.94
N ASN A 191 -9.48 13.09 -3.98
CA ASN A 191 -9.09 13.70 -5.25
C ASN A 191 -8.72 15.19 -5.08
N SER A 192 -9.51 15.94 -4.31
CA SER A 192 -9.21 17.34 -4.00
C SER A 192 -7.95 17.47 -3.13
N TYR A 193 -7.75 16.55 -2.19
CA TYR A 193 -6.53 16.47 -1.38
C TYR A 193 -5.29 16.24 -2.24
N PHE A 194 -5.31 15.26 -3.14
CA PHE A 194 -4.17 15.00 -4.03
C PHE A 194 -3.96 16.11 -5.06
N THR A 195 -5.01 16.75 -5.54
CA THR A 195 -4.85 17.91 -6.41
C THR A 195 -4.16 19.07 -5.69
N LEU A 196 -4.48 19.28 -4.42
CA LEU A 196 -3.84 20.30 -3.58
C LEU A 196 -2.41 19.93 -3.19
N THR A 197 -2.22 18.71 -2.70
CA THR A 197 -0.96 18.26 -2.08
C THR A 197 0.00 17.58 -3.05
N GLY A 198 -0.42 17.27 -4.27
CA GLY A 198 0.27 16.49 -5.27
C GLY A 198 -0.09 15.00 -5.18
N TYR A 199 -0.13 14.35 -6.34
CA TYR A 199 -0.35 12.90 -6.42
C TYR A 199 0.91 12.12 -6.01
N PRO A 200 0.78 10.94 -5.40
CA PRO A 200 1.92 10.08 -5.16
C PRO A 200 2.54 9.65 -6.49
N PRO A 201 3.87 9.67 -6.62
CA PRO A 201 4.52 9.19 -7.84
C PRO A 201 4.40 7.68 -7.96
N LEU A 202 4.51 7.16 -9.18
CA LEU A 202 4.60 5.74 -9.43
C LEU A 202 5.95 5.22 -8.92
N PRO A 203 5.99 4.28 -7.94
CA PRO A 203 7.26 3.75 -7.45
C PRO A 203 7.98 2.92 -8.52
N PRO A 204 9.29 2.69 -8.40
CA PRO A 204 9.98 1.69 -9.22
C PRO A 204 9.28 0.33 -9.06
N ARG A 205 9.13 -0.41 -10.17
CA ARG A 205 8.37 -1.69 -10.14
C ARG A 205 8.97 -2.73 -9.20
N ASN A 206 10.30 -2.79 -9.10
CA ASN A 206 10.99 -3.69 -8.19
C ASN A 206 10.75 -3.37 -6.70
N ALA A 207 10.35 -2.14 -6.36
CA ALA A 207 9.93 -1.80 -5.00
C ALA A 207 8.68 -2.59 -4.53
N LEU A 208 7.91 -3.16 -5.46
CA LEU A 208 6.73 -3.95 -5.18
C LEU A 208 7.04 -5.44 -4.94
N GLY A 209 8.27 -5.89 -5.17
CA GLY A 209 8.74 -7.25 -4.84
C GLY A 209 9.13 -7.39 -3.37
N VAL A 210 9.95 -8.40 -3.09
CA VAL A 210 10.41 -8.72 -1.72
C VAL A 210 11.71 -7.97 -1.43
N TRP A 211 11.79 -7.34 -0.24
CA TRP A 211 12.98 -6.66 0.25
C TRP A 211 13.62 -7.45 1.39
N TRP A 212 14.94 -7.41 1.44
CA TRP A 212 15.72 -7.89 2.57
C TRP A 212 16.38 -6.72 3.30
N ASN A 213 16.18 -6.62 4.62
CA ASN A 213 16.76 -5.58 5.47
C ASN A 213 17.03 -6.06 6.89
N LYS A 214 17.75 -7.16 7.05
CA LYS A 214 18.25 -7.56 8.38
C LYS A 214 19.50 -6.75 8.72
N ASN A 215 19.54 -6.16 9.92
CA ASN A 215 20.61 -5.24 10.35
C ASN A 215 21.84 -6.01 10.89
N GLU A 216 22.38 -6.92 10.09
CA GLU A 216 23.61 -7.67 10.42
C GLU A 216 24.86 -6.87 10.02
N ASP A 217 26.00 -7.28 10.57
CA ASP A 217 27.30 -6.74 10.22
C ASP A 217 27.88 -7.47 9.01
N TYR A 218 27.32 -7.20 7.83
CA TYR A 218 27.69 -7.85 6.57
C TYR A 218 29.04 -7.42 6.04
N SER A 219 29.77 -8.39 5.48
CA SER A 219 30.85 -8.20 4.51
C SER A 219 30.36 -8.56 3.09
N SER A 220 31.20 -8.28 2.07
CA SER A 220 30.89 -8.71 0.68
C SER A 220 30.63 -10.20 0.57
N LYS A 221 31.42 -11.03 1.28
CA LYS A 221 31.27 -12.51 1.28
C LYS A 221 29.95 -12.94 1.93
N ASP A 222 29.53 -12.26 3.00
CA ASP A 222 28.26 -12.58 3.67
C ASP A 222 27.09 -12.27 2.77
N ILE A 223 27.15 -11.17 2.02
CA ILE A 223 26.11 -10.81 1.03
C ILE A 223 26.06 -11.81 -0.11
N GLU A 224 27.20 -12.21 -0.68
CA GLU A 224 27.26 -13.24 -1.71
C GLU A 224 26.66 -14.57 -1.21
N SER A 225 26.99 -14.98 0.01
CA SER A 225 26.41 -16.17 0.65
C SER A 225 24.90 -16.04 0.85
N LEU A 226 24.43 -14.89 1.31
CA LEU A 226 23.01 -14.60 1.51
C LEU A 226 22.22 -14.71 0.19
N LEU A 227 22.69 -14.06 -0.86
CA LEU A 227 22.04 -14.10 -2.18
C LEU A 227 22.02 -15.49 -2.79
N ASN A 228 23.12 -16.25 -2.63
CA ASN A 228 23.19 -17.66 -3.05
C ASN A 228 22.19 -18.53 -2.29
N ASN A 229 21.94 -18.25 -1.01
CA ASN A 229 20.92 -18.95 -0.23
C ASN A 229 19.51 -18.64 -0.75
N PHE A 230 19.16 -17.36 -1.00
CA PHE A 230 17.88 -16.99 -1.60
C PHE A 230 17.65 -17.72 -2.94
N LYS A 231 18.67 -17.75 -3.81
CA LYS A 231 18.59 -18.45 -5.10
C LYS A 231 18.41 -19.96 -4.91
N ARG A 232 19.21 -20.60 -4.04
CA ARG A 232 19.15 -22.04 -3.78
C ARG A 232 17.79 -22.48 -3.21
N GLU A 233 17.21 -21.67 -2.34
CA GLU A 233 15.90 -21.95 -1.73
C GLU A 233 14.72 -21.50 -2.64
N GLU A 234 15.03 -20.94 -3.80
CA GLU A 234 14.06 -20.43 -4.78
C GLU A 234 13.09 -19.39 -4.18
N ILE A 235 13.62 -18.46 -3.42
CA ILE A 235 12.88 -17.36 -2.80
C ILE A 235 13.26 -16.07 -3.52
N PRO A 236 12.31 -15.39 -4.20
CA PRO A 236 12.61 -14.18 -4.94
C PRO A 236 12.98 -13.01 -4.02
N LEU A 237 13.87 -12.15 -4.52
CA LEU A 237 14.31 -10.93 -3.87
C LEU A 237 14.42 -9.81 -4.90
N SER A 238 13.94 -8.61 -4.60
CA SER A 238 14.02 -7.46 -5.53
C SER A 238 14.87 -6.32 -5.00
N ILE A 239 15.02 -6.18 -3.69
CA ILE A 239 15.83 -5.14 -3.05
C ILE A 239 16.62 -5.74 -1.90
N LEU A 240 17.92 -5.47 -1.89
CA LEU A 240 18.81 -5.69 -0.76
C LEU A 240 19.10 -4.32 -0.11
N LEU A 241 18.60 -4.11 1.10
CA LEU A 241 18.81 -2.90 1.87
C LEU A 241 19.73 -3.20 3.05
N LEU A 242 20.96 -2.67 3.00
CA LEU A 242 21.92 -2.80 4.09
C LEU A 242 21.48 -1.95 5.29
N GLY A 243 21.58 -2.51 6.48
CA GLY A 243 21.36 -1.81 7.75
C GLY A 243 22.40 -0.71 8.01
N ASN A 244 22.65 -0.38 9.25
CA ASN A 244 23.48 0.77 9.65
C ASN A 244 24.95 0.44 9.95
N LYS A 245 25.47 -0.71 9.47
CA LYS A 245 26.84 -1.17 9.74
C LYS A 245 27.74 -1.30 8.51
N TRP A 246 27.27 -0.78 7.37
CA TRP A 246 28.02 -0.82 6.10
C TRP A 246 29.10 0.25 6.02
N ASN A 247 28.96 1.33 6.78
CA ASN A 247 29.76 2.54 6.66
C ASN A 247 31.06 2.50 7.48
N LYS A 248 31.97 3.40 7.13
CA LYS A 248 33.22 3.61 7.83
C LYS A 248 32.97 4.36 9.12
N THR A 249 33.52 3.82 10.23
CA THR A 249 33.52 4.50 11.52
C THR A 249 34.91 4.97 11.89
N SER A 250 35.00 6.09 12.58
CA SER A 250 36.26 6.58 13.17
C SER A 250 36.56 5.87 14.50
N SER A 251 37.83 5.78 14.86
CA SER A 251 38.28 5.40 16.22
C SER A 251 37.96 6.46 17.27
N THR A 252 37.59 7.66 16.87
CA THR A 252 37.06 8.74 17.69
C THR A 252 35.53 8.66 17.72
N ASN A 253 34.87 9.22 18.72
CA ASN A 253 33.40 9.22 18.88
C ASN A 253 32.66 10.07 17.83
N LEU A 254 33.17 10.18 16.60
CA LEU A 254 32.53 10.87 15.50
C LEU A 254 31.37 10.04 14.93
N THR A 255 30.39 10.71 14.34
CA THR A 255 29.32 10.07 13.56
C THR A 255 29.89 9.21 12.44
N PRO A 256 29.29 8.06 12.13
CA PRO A 256 29.73 7.24 11.00
C PRO A 256 29.68 8.03 9.68
N ALA A 257 30.70 7.86 8.84
CA ALA A 257 30.78 8.54 7.56
C ALA A 257 29.82 7.94 6.52
N TYR A 258 29.45 8.72 5.51
CA TYR A 258 28.61 8.28 4.38
C TYR A 258 29.45 7.57 3.30
N ASN A 259 30.35 6.69 3.70
CA ASN A 259 31.26 5.93 2.83
C ASN A 259 31.27 4.45 3.23
N PHE A 260 31.37 3.56 2.26
CA PHE A 260 31.54 2.14 2.54
C PHE A 260 32.84 1.83 3.30
N ASN A 261 32.74 0.96 4.29
CA ASN A 261 33.89 0.41 4.97
C ASN A 261 34.66 -0.52 4.00
N LYS A 262 35.84 -0.12 3.55
CA LYS A 262 36.63 -0.85 2.55
C LYS A 262 37.23 -2.15 3.05
N GLU A 263 37.31 -2.36 4.36
CA GLU A 263 37.72 -3.65 4.94
C GLU A 263 36.63 -4.71 4.73
N LYS A 264 35.35 -4.30 4.87
CA LYS A 264 34.20 -5.16 4.64
C LYS A 264 33.82 -5.25 3.15
N PHE A 265 33.95 -4.14 2.44
CA PHE A 265 33.57 -3.98 1.03
C PHE A 265 34.74 -3.49 0.20
N PRO A 266 35.77 -4.34 -0.02
CA PRO A 266 37.00 -3.92 -0.73
C PRO A 266 36.73 -3.48 -2.17
N ASN A 267 35.70 -4.04 -2.83
CA ASN A 267 35.29 -3.69 -4.16
C ASN A 267 33.75 -3.63 -4.26
N ILE A 268 33.18 -2.57 -3.69
CA ILE A 268 31.73 -2.39 -3.65
C ILE A 268 31.12 -2.27 -5.05
N ILE A 269 31.79 -1.66 -6.01
CA ILE A 269 31.29 -1.50 -7.39
C ILE A 269 31.09 -2.87 -8.05
N ASN A 270 32.02 -3.79 -7.90
CA ASN A 270 31.85 -5.14 -8.44
C ASN A 270 30.71 -5.89 -7.75
N LEU A 271 30.61 -5.80 -6.42
CA LEU A 271 29.51 -6.40 -5.67
C LEU A 271 28.16 -5.83 -6.11
N ALA A 272 28.03 -4.51 -6.25
CA ALA A 272 26.81 -3.87 -6.72
C ALA A 272 26.44 -4.32 -8.14
N ASN A 273 27.43 -4.45 -9.04
CA ASN A 273 27.19 -4.96 -10.39
C ASN A 273 26.65 -6.41 -10.39
N GLU A 274 27.19 -7.30 -9.53
CA GLU A 274 26.69 -8.68 -9.43
C GLU A 274 25.25 -8.71 -8.83
N ILE A 275 24.97 -7.85 -7.86
CA ILE A 275 23.61 -7.68 -7.31
C ILE A 275 22.64 -7.22 -8.41
N HIS A 276 23.02 -6.21 -9.21
CA HIS A 276 22.21 -5.70 -10.31
C HIS A 276 22.00 -6.71 -11.44
N LYS A 277 23.02 -7.52 -11.78
CA LYS A 277 22.87 -8.63 -12.74
C LYS A 277 21.84 -9.67 -12.29
N SER A 278 21.64 -9.81 -11.00
CA SER A 278 20.62 -10.68 -10.40
C SER A 278 19.23 -10.01 -10.31
N ASN A 279 19.02 -8.89 -11.00
CA ASN A 279 17.78 -8.08 -10.95
C ASN A 279 17.40 -7.60 -9.53
N ILE A 280 18.39 -7.36 -8.67
CA ILE A 280 18.22 -6.85 -7.31
C ILE A 280 18.78 -5.44 -7.23
N SER A 281 18.06 -4.50 -6.62
CA SER A 281 18.58 -3.16 -6.32
C SER A 281 19.28 -3.15 -4.97
N LEU A 282 20.35 -2.34 -4.86
CA LEU A 282 21.12 -2.15 -3.64
C LEU A 282 20.71 -0.86 -2.93
N GLY A 283 20.40 -0.96 -1.65
CA GLY A 283 20.14 0.19 -0.78
C GLY A 283 21.03 0.21 0.46
N VAL A 284 21.14 1.38 1.05
CA VAL A 284 21.84 1.57 2.33
C VAL A 284 20.97 2.36 3.31
N THR A 285 21.07 2.00 4.59
CA THR A 285 20.42 2.75 5.67
C THR A 285 21.41 3.74 6.26
N ILE A 286 21.00 5.01 6.33
CA ILE A 286 21.67 6.06 7.11
C ILE A 286 20.82 6.34 8.34
N ASN A 287 21.42 6.28 9.53
CA ASN A 287 20.67 6.40 10.79
C ASN A 287 20.03 7.77 10.94
N THR A 288 20.82 8.79 10.64
CA THR A 288 20.36 10.19 10.68
C THR A 288 21.16 10.97 9.66
N ILE A 289 20.58 12.01 9.11
CA ILE A 289 21.35 13.04 8.41
C ILE A 289 21.75 14.06 9.48
N GLU A 290 22.85 13.77 10.20
CA GLU A 290 23.29 14.58 11.33
C GLU A 290 24.48 15.45 10.97
N ASN A 291 25.64 14.85 10.71
CA ASN A 291 26.89 15.59 10.55
C ASN A 291 27.72 15.01 9.41
N LEU A 292 28.46 15.89 8.74
CA LEU A 292 29.61 15.52 7.91
C LEU A 292 30.87 15.57 8.77
N ASN A 293 31.80 14.65 8.53
CA ASN A 293 33.08 14.59 9.23
C ASN A 293 34.27 14.42 8.25
N SER A 294 35.48 14.39 8.75
CA SER A 294 36.73 14.35 7.95
C SER A 294 36.87 13.13 7.05
N LEU A 295 36.05 12.09 7.24
CA LEU A 295 36.02 10.89 6.40
C LEU A 295 35.10 11.05 5.18
N ASP A 296 34.26 12.07 5.15
CA ASP A 296 33.30 12.29 4.07
C ASP A 296 33.89 13.07 2.92
N VAL A 297 33.48 12.72 1.71
CA VAL A 297 33.83 13.46 0.49
C VAL A 297 33.26 14.87 0.59
N GLY A 298 34.07 15.88 0.22
CA GLY A 298 33.64 17.29 0.25
C GLY A 298 33.79 17.98 1.62
N TYR A 299 33.97 17.24 2.73
CA TYR A 299 34.07 17.81 4.08
C TYR A 299 35.14 18.93 4.18
N ASN A 300 36.36 18.68 3.71
CA ASN A 300 37.47 19.62 3.82
C ASN A 300 37.20 20.91 3.05
N THR A 301 36.66 20.82 1.86
CA THR A 301 36.28 21.96 1.02
C THR A 301 35.17 22.77 1.71
N LEU A 302 34.17 22.11 2.25
CA LEU A 302 33.05 22.76 2.97
C LEU A 302 33.54 23.44 4.24
N LYS A 303 34.41 22.79 5.02
CA LYS A 303 34.99 23.31 6.25
C LYS A 303 35.74 24.61 6.01
N GLN A 304 36.55 24.66 4.93
CA GLN A 304 37.25 25.86 4.51
C GLN A 304 36.29 26.96 4.03
N THR A 305 35.34 26.62 3.16
CA THR A 305 34.37 27.59 2.60
C THR A 305 33.53 28.27 3.67
N LEU A 306 33.11 27.53 4.69
CA LEU A 306 32.30 28.06 5.78
C LEU A 306 33.10 28.54 7.03
N ASN A 307 34.46 28.43 6.98
CA ASN A 307 35.37 28.76 8.07
C ASN A 307 34.94 28.09 9.41
N ILE A 308 34.57 26.79 9.32
CA ILE A 308 34.14 26.02 10.48
C ILE A 308 35.35 25.48 11.25
N LYS A 309 35.33 25.61 12.58
CA LYS A 309 36.44 25.14 13.45
C LYS A 309 36.19 23.78 14.06
N THR A 310 34.92 23.31 14.08
CA THR A 310 34.52 22.01 14.62
C THR A 310 34.99 20.85 13.74
N GLU A 311 35.10 19.66 14.36
CA GLU A 311 35.47 18.42 13.65
C GLU A 311 34.29 17.81 12.89
N GLU A 312 33.08 18.24 13.20
CA GLU A 312 31.86 17.81 12.52
C GLU A 312 31.08 19.04 12.04
N ILE A 313 30.42 18.90 10.89
CA ILE A 313 29.57 19.93 10.28
C ILE A 313 28.13 19.45 10.31
N PRO A 314 27.26 20.03 11.16
CA PRO A 314 25.85 19.67 11.20
C PRO A 314 25.16 19.95 9.86
N ILE A 315 24.38 18.99 9.36
CA ILE A 315 23.60 19.16 8.13
C ILE A 315 22.39 20.06 8.43
N ASN A 316 22.49 21.29 7.90
CA ASN A 316 21.43 22.28 8.01
C ASN A 316 20.62 22.32 6.71
N VAL A 317 19.35 21.94 6.78
CA VAL A 317 18.41 21.86 5.64
C VAL A 317 18.07 23.22 5.00
N TYR A 318 18.50 24.32 5.60
CA TYR A 318 18.34 25.69 5.09
C TYR A 318 19.64 26.28 4.51
N ASN A 319 20.77 25.59 4.63
CA ASN A 319 22.05 26.07 4.14
C ASN A 319 22.44 25.42 2.81
N THR A 320 22.36 26.17 1.73
CA THR A 320 22.61 25.69 0.34
C THR A 320 24.00 25.10 0.16
N ASN A 321 25.05 25.66 0.77
CA ASN A 321 26.42 25.14 0.63
C ASN A 321 26.55 23.75 1.27
N ILE A 322 25.95 23.59 2.47
CA ILE A 322 25.92 22.29 3.16
C ILE A 322 25.13 21.26 2.33
N LEU A 323 23.95 21.65 1.85
CA LEU A 323 23.12 20.78 1.00
C LEU A 323 23.85 20.40 -0.30
N ASN A 324 24.48 21.35 -0.97
CA ASN A 324 25.25 21.05 -2.17
C ASN A 324 26.34 20.01 -1.89
N THR A 325 27.21 20.23 -0.91
CA THR A 325 28.27 19.27 -0.57
C THR A 325 27.68 17.90 -0.19
N PHE A 326 26.67 17.87 0.65
CA PHE A 326 26.09 16.61 1.09
C PHE A 326 25.49 15.81 -0.08
N TYR A 327 24.67 16.44 -0.93
CA TYR A 327 23.97 15.71 -1.99
C TYR A 327 24.86 15.50 -3.22
N THR A 328 25.58 16.52 -3.69
CA THR A 328 26.30 16.46 -4.98
C THR A 328 27.76 15.97 -4.88
N GLU A 329 28.29 15.79 -3.66
CA GLU A 329 29.64 15.23 -3.45
C GLU A 329 29.55 13.95 -2.61
N THR A 330 28.98 14.03 -1.40
CA THR A 330 28.94 12.89 -0.45
C THR A 330 28.00 11.78 -0.94
N LEU A 331 26.71 12.07 -1.15
CA LEU A 331 25.73 11.04 -1.56
C LEU A 331 25.91 10.61 -3.02
N GLU A 332 26.42 11.48 -3.90
CA GLU A 332 26.73 11.11 -5.27
C GLU A 332 27.78 9.99 -5.34
N THR A 333 28.71 9.95 -4.38
CA THR A 333 29.69 8.86 -4.28
C THR A 333 28.99 7.51 -4.09
N LEU A 334 27.98 7.44 -3.23
CA LEU A 334 27.22 6.20 -3.03
C LEU A 334 26.48 5.75 -4.30
N GLN A 335 25.93 6.69 -5.07
CA GLN A 335 25.30 6.36 -6.35
C GLN A 335 26.32 5.83 -7.38
N LYS A 336 27.52 6.41 -7.45
CA LYS A 336 28.61 5.94 -8.30
C LYS A 336 29.11 4.55 -7.87
N GLU A 337 28.99 4.23 -6.60
CA GLU A 337 29.29 2.91 -6.04
C GLU A 337 28.16 1.88 -6.22
N GLY A 338 27.04 2.27 -6.85
CA GLY A 338 25.94 1.39 -7.24
C GLY A 338 24.74 1.38 -6.29
N VAL A 339 24.63 2.35 -5.37
CA VAL A 339 23.48 2.47 -4.47
C VAL A 339 22.28 3.06 -5.23
N ASP A 340 21.14 2.35 -5.24
CA ASP A 340 19.90 2.74 -5.93
C ASP A 340 18.91 3.46 -5.03
N LEU A 341 18.89 3.17 -3.73
CA LEU A 341 17.97 3.78 -2.76
C LEU A 341 18.65 4.05 -1.42
N ILE A 342 18.12 5.02 -0.72
CA ILE A 342 18.58 5.40 0.62
C ILE A 342 17.43 5.24 1.62
N SER A 343 17.68 4.51 2.70
CA SER A 343 16.81 4.46 3.86
C SER A 343 17.27 5.46 4.91
N ILE A 344 16.38 6.36 5.33
CA ILE A 344 16.63 7.36 6.35
C ILE A 344 15.95 6.92 7.63
N ASP A 345 16.72 6.35 8.55
CA ASP A 345 16.23 5.91 9.86
C ASP A 345 16.37 7.07 10.87
N ASN A 346 15.55 8.08 10.70
CA ASN A 346 15.61 9.30 11.48
C ASN A 346 14.66 9.26 12.69
N LEU A 347 15.22 9.40 13.89
CA LEU A 347 14.47 9.56 15.14
C LEU A 347 14.18 11.04 15.47
N GLU A 348 14.47 11.95 14.55
CA GLU A 348 14.28 13.39 14.73
C GLU A 348 12.83 13.74 15.03
N LYS A 349 12.63 14.49 16.10
CA LYS A 349 11.31 14.99 16.51
C LYS A 349 10.87 16.22 15.69
N ASP A 350 11.83 16.90 15.04
CA ASP A 350 11.52 18.01 14.14
C ASP A 350 10.93 17.49 12.84
N THR A 351 9.62 17.61 12.73
CA THR A 351 8.85 17.14 11.56
C THR A 351 9.21 17.89 10.27
N ILE A 352 9.67 19.14 10.38
CA ILE A 352 10.09 19.95 9.22
C ILE A 352 11.43 19.43 8.69
N LYS A 353 12.39 19.21 9.58
CA LYS A 353 13.71 18.66 9.22
C LYS A 353 13.57 17.25 8.61
N SER A 354 12.75 16.39 9.22
CA SER A 354 12.46 15.05 8.68
C SER A 354 11.86 15.12 7.28
N PHE A 355 10.88 15.99 7.06
CA PHE A 355 10.27 16.17 5.74
C PHE A 355 11.27 16.74 4.73
N ALA A 356 12.03 17.76 5.10
CA ALA A 356 13.04 18.38 4.23
C ALA A 356 14.10 17.37 3.78
N THR A 357 14.60 16.57 4.72
CA THR A 357 15.58 15.52 4.44
C THR A 357 15.05 14.50 3.44
N MET A 358 13.81 14.01 3.66
CA MET A 358 13.16 13.08 2.75
C MET A 358 12.95 13.70 1.35
N TYR A 359 12.47 14.94 1.30
CA TYR A 359 12.26 15.69 0.06
C TYR A 359 13.54 15.85 -0.76
N TYR A 360 14.61 16.35 -0.15
CA TYR A 360 15.88 16.57 -0.84
C TYR A 360 16.49 15.24 -1.29
N THR A 361 16.50 14.22 -0.45
CA THR A 361 17.03 12.90 -0.78
C THR A 361 16.25 12.26 -1.94
N TYR A 362 14.91 12.32 -1.89
CA TYR A 362 14.08 11.82 -2.98
C TYR A 362 14.35 12.56 -4.30
N LYS A 363 14.38 13.89 -4.27
CA LYS A 363 14.62 14.71 -5.46
C LYS A 363 16.01 14.48 -6.06
N PHE A 364 17.01 14.33 -5.21
CA PHE A 364 18.36 13.99 -5.63
C PHE A 364 18.36 12.63 -6.35
N LEU A 365 17.80 11.58 -5.74
CA LEU A 365 17.74 10.24 -6.35
C LEU A 365 16.91 10.22 -7.64
N ASP A 366 15.81 10.97 -7.70
CA ASP A 366 14.91 11.03 -8.86
C ASP A 366 15.50 11.76 -10.07
N LYS A 367 16.47 12.63 -9.87
CA LYS A 367 17.04 13.49 -10.91
C LYS A 367 18.50 13.24 -11.24
N SER A 368 19.32 12.80 -10.28
CA SER A 368 20.75 12.55 -10.47
C SER A 368 21.03 11.31 -11.33
N THR A 369 20.05 10.43 -11.45
CA THR A 369 20.09 9.26 -12.33
C THR A 369 18.93 9.30 -13.31
N SER A 370 18.94 8.43 -14.32
CA SER A 370 17.77 8.20 -15.18
C SER A 370 16.67 7.38 -14.49
N LYS A 371 16.87 6.98 -13.24
CA LYS A 371 15.96 6.12 -12.45
C LYS A 371 14.98 6.95 -11.63
N ARG A 372 13.83 6.37 -11.29
CA ARG A 372 12.89 6.95 -10.32
C ARG A 372 13.49 6.99 -8.93
N GLY A 373 13.27 8.07 -8.22
CA GLY A 373 13.65 8.19 -6.82
C GLY A 373 12.93 7.15 -5.96
N LEU A 374 13.68 6.55 -5.04
CA LEU A 374 13.14 5.68 -3.99
C LEU A 374 13.88 5.96 -2.68
N VAL A 375 13.15 6.47 -1.71
CA VAL A 375 13.64 6.74 -0.35
C VAL A 375 12.79 5.94 0.61
N LEU A 376 13.38 5.25 1.56
CA LEU A 376 12.63 4.71 2.69
C LEU A 376 12.81 5.65 3.88
N SER A 377 11.74 6.33 4.29
CA SER A 377 11.84 7.34 5.36
C SER A 377 10.93 7.02 6.53
N ARG A 378 11.51 7.17 7.73
CA ARG A 378 10.81 7.10 9.02
C ARG A 378 10.22 8.46 9.38
N ASN A 379 9.22 8.49 10.23
CA ASN A 379 8.54 9.70 10.68
C ASN A 379 8.06 10.61 9.54
N PRO A 380 7.25 10.09 8.60
CA PRO A 380 6.69 10.92 7.54
C PRO A 380 5.79 12.00 8.15
N ASN A 381 5.67 13.10 7.43
CA ASN A 381 4.71 14.16 7.74
C ASN A 381 3.49 14.03 6.82
N ILE A 382 2.47 14.83 7.07
CA ILE A 382 1.39 15.04 6.09
C ILE A 382 1.99 15.46 4.75
N SER A 383 1.48 14.92 3.64
CA SER A 383 2.01 15.12 2.29
C SER A 383 3.32 14.39 1.93
N SER A 384 3.83 13.53 2.81
CA SER A 384 4.99 12.67 2.50
C SER A 384 4.69 11.59 1.45
N HIS A 385 3.44 11.37 1.08
CA HIS A 385 3.04 10.48 -0.02
C HIS A 385 3.71 10.83 -1.37
N ARG A 386 4.22 12.06 -1.52
CA ARG A 386 4.98 12.48 -2.70
C ARG A 386 6.36 11.86 -2.82
N TYR A 387 6.88 11.26 -1.76
CA TYR A 387 8.26 10.80 -1.67
C TYR A 387 8.33 9.37 -1.10
N PRO A 388 7.86 8.36 -1.86
CA PRO A 388 7.84 6.98 -1.39
C PRO A 388 9.25 6.39 -1.27
N ALA A 389 9.42 5.38 -0.39
CA ALA A 389 8.46 4.72 0.46
C ALA A 389 8.55 5.22 1.90
N LEU A 390 7.57 4.84 2.73
CA LEU A 390 7.48 5.25 4.13
C LEU A 390 7.78 4.05 5.04
N TYR A 391 8.39 4.31 6.20
CA TYR A 391 8.73 3.27 7.16
C TYR A 391 8.00 3.46 8.49
N SER A 392 7.32 2.42 8.96
CA SER A 392 6.50 2.47 10.16
C SER A 392 7.27 2.39 11.48
N GLY A 393 8.59 2.18 11.42
CA GLY A 393 9.45 2.09 12.60
C GLY A 393 9.65 0.68 13.13
N HIS A 394 10.51 0.54 14.17
CA HIS A 394 10.87 -0.74 14.78
C HIS A 394 9.74 -1.28 15.66
N THR A 395 9.36 -2.51 15.46
CA THR A 395 8.26 -3.16 16.18
C THR A 395 8.71 -4.41 16.91
N ASN A 396 7.93 -4.81 17.92
CA ASN A 396 8.19 -6.05 18.63
C ASN A 396 7.79 -7.29 17.80
N VAL A 397 8.50 -8.39 17.98
CA VAL A 397 8.13 -9.72 17.47
C VAL A 397 6.94 -10.22 18.29
N SER A 398 5.72 -9.86 17.89
CA SER A 398 4.53 -10.18 18.69
C SER A 398 3.23 -10.17 17.87
N TRP A 399 2.25 -10.95 18.32
CA TRP A 399 0.89 -10.95 17.82
C TRP A 399 0.20 -9.58 17.95
N LYS A 400 0.58 -8.81 18.99
CA LYS A 400 0.08 -7.43 19.16
C LYS A 400 0.52 -6.51 18.03
N THR A 401 1.76 -6.62 17.60
CA THR A 401 2.28 -5.91 16.42
C THR A 401 1.51 -6.34 15.17
N LEU A 402 1.44 -7.63 14.90
CA LEU A 402 0.74 -8.16 13.73
C LEU A 402 -0.73 -7.68 13.66
N LYS A 403 -1.42 -7.67 14.80
CA LYS A 403 -2.82 -7.21 14.89
C LYS A 403 -2.99 -5.73 14.55
N TYR A 404 -1.94 -4.94 14.76
CA TYR A 404 -1.99 -3.49 14.53
C TYR A 404 -1.64 -3.08 13.09
N LEU A 405 -0.81 -3.86 12.39
CA LEU A 405 -0.32 -3.49 11.05
C LEU A 405 -1.41 -3.27 9.99
N PRO A 406 -2.43 -4.14 9.85
CA PRO A 406 -3.51 -3.89 8.89
C PRO A 406 -4.24 -2.59 9.17
N TYR A 407 -4.56 -2.34 10.44
CA TYR A 407 -5.19 -1.09 10.87
C TYR A 407 -4.32 0.13 10.54
N TYR A 408 -3.00 0.02 10.75
CA TYR A 408 -2.06 1.08 10.42
C TYR A 408 -2.05 1.41 8.92
N ASN A 409 -2.04 0.41 8.04
CA ASN A 409 -2.16 0.59 6.60
C ASN A 409 -3.45 1.30 6.21
N ILE A 410 -4.55 0.92 6.84
CA ILE A 410 -5.88 1.50 6.59
C ILE A 410 -5.92 2.98 6.98
N ILE A 411 -5.52 3.33 8.23
CA ILE A 411 -5.57 4.72 8.69
C ILE A 411 -4.54 5.63 7.99
N SER A 412 -3.45 5.06 7.50
CA SER A 412 -2.47 5.80 6.70
C SER A 412 -3.05 6.22 5.36
N SER A 413 -3.91 5.39 4.76
CA SER A 413 -4.60 5.71 3.51
C SER A 413 -5.54 6.93 3.65
N ASN A 414 -6.00 7.24 4.88
CA ASN A 414 -6.78 8.44 5.18
C ASN A 414 -6.01 9.76 4.99
N LEU A 415 -4.71 9.67 4.73
CA LEU A 415 -3.84 10.81 4.39
C LEU A 415 -3.15 10.61 3.04
N GLY A 416 -3.60 9.64 2.23
CA GLY A 416 -2.98 9.30 0.97
C GLY A 416 -1.60 8.67 1.11
N LEU A 417 -1.19 8.27 2.32
CA LEU A 417 0.11 7.65 2.61
C LEU A 417 0.02 6.16 2.29
N THR A 418 0.24 5.78 1.03
CA THR A 418 -0.01 4.42 0.52
C THR A 418 1.19 3.49 0.69
N TRP A 419 2.42 3.95 0.39
CA TRP A 419 3.59 3.07 0.23
C TRP A 419 4.34 2.84 1.53
N TRP A 420 3.74 2.06 2.44
CA TRP A 420 4.32 1.71 3.74
C TRP A 420 5.11 0.40 3.70
N ALA A 421 6.31 0.45 4.31
CA ALA A 421 7.12 -0.70 4.65
C ALA A 421 7.07 -0.94 6.16
N HIS A 422 6.77 -2.17 6.56
CA HIS A 422 6.81 -2.66 7.92
C HIS A 422 7.98 -3.60 8.12
N ASP A 423 8.43 -3.79 9.38
CA ASP A 423 9.35 -4.87 9.71
C ASP A 423 8.59 -6.19 9.79
N ILE A 424 8.59 -6.92 8.68
CA ILE A 424 7.89 -8.19 8.56
C ILE A 424 8.64 -9.26 9.38
N GLY A 425 7.91 -9.85 10.34
CA GLY A 425 8.42 -10.69 11.40
C GLY A 425 8.65 -9.97 12.72
N GLY A 426 8.58 -8.62 12.73
CA GLY A 426 8.97 -7.77 13.86
C GLY A 426 10.47 -7.47 13.90
N TYR A 427 10.88 -6.35 14.46
CA TYR A 427 12.27 -5.92 14.46
C TYR A 427 13.07 -6.48 15.63
N GLU A 428 12.58 -6.33 16.84
CA GLU A 428 13.27 -6.76 18.07
C GLU A 428 12.28 -7.12 19.17
N ASN A 429 12.81 -7.61 20.32
CA ASN A 429 12.04 -8.06 21.48
C ASN A 429 10.96 -9.12 21.14
N GLY A 430 10.29 -9.62 22.16
CA GLY A 430 9.24 -10.64 21.99
C GLY A 430 9.78 -12.05 21.80
N THR A 431 9.00 -12.90 21.14
CA THR A 431 9.29 -14.32 21.00
C THR A 431 9.12 -14.76 19.55
N GLU A 432 10.15 -15.34 18.96
CA GLU A 432 10.06 -15.94 17.61
C GLU A 432 9.16 -17.18 17.67
N ASP A 433 8.19 -17.20 16.76
CA ASP A 433 7.19 -18.26 16.63
C ASP A 433 6.89 -18.50 15.16
N SER A 434 6.82 -19.75 14.72
CA SER A 434 6.67 -20.12 13.32
C SER A 434 5.32 -19.70 12.75
N GLU A 435 4.23 -19.83 13.54
CA GLU A 435 2.90 -19.39 13.12
C GLU A 435 2.87 -17.86 12.99
N LEU A 436 3.40 -17.13 13.98
CA LEU A 436 3.49 -15.68 13.94
C LEU A 436 4.26 -15.20 12.69
N TYR A 437 5.42 -15.79 12.42
CA TYR A 437 6.24 -15.45 11.26
C TYR A 437 5.47 -15.70 9.94
N THR A 438 4.82 -16.86 9.83
CA THR A 438 3.96 -17.19 8.69
C THR A 438 2.89 -16.12 8.45
N ARG A 439 2.15 -15.69 9.49
CA ARG A 439 1.09 -14.68 9.38
C ARG A 439 1.64 -13.29 9.02
N PHE A 440 2.84 -12.95 9.44
CA PHE A 440 3.53 -11.74 8.96
C PHE A 440 3.83 -11.79 7.45
N ILE A 441 4.29 -12.95 6.95
CA ILE A 441 4.60 -13.16 5.53
C ILE A 441 3.33 -13.04 4.67
N GLU A 442 2.25 -13.66 5.10
CA GLU A 442 0.95 -13.61 4.42
C GLU A 442 0.40 -12.17 4.35
N LEU A 443 0.43 -11.45 5.48
CA LEU A 443 0.06 -10.03 5.50
C LEU A 443 0.92 -9.21 4.55
N ALA A 444 2.24 -9.43 4.54
CA ALA A 444 3.17 -8.70 3.69
C ALA A 444 2.89 -8.89 2.20
N THR A 445 2.45 -10.08 1.79
CA THR A 445 2.10 -10.39 0.40
C THR A 445 1.01 -9.46 -0.12
N TYR A 446 0.08 -9.07 0.73
CA TYR A 446 -1.04 -8.16 0.41
C TYR A 446 -0.91 -6.80 1.12
N SER A 447 0.31 -6.38 1.42
CA SER A 447 0.66 -5.04 1.92
C SER A 447 1.35 -4.21 0.83
N PRO A 448 1.43 -2.88 0.96
CA PRO A 448 2.05 -2.04 -0.08
C PRO A 448 3.50 -2.42 -0.36
N ILE A 449 4.33 -2.56 0.67
CA ILE A 449 5.75 -2.98 0.55
C ILE A 449 5.99 -4.23 1.40
N PHE A 450 6.71 -5.19 0.84
CA PHE A 450 7.07 -6.43 1.51
C PHE A 450 8.55 -6.39 1.94
N LYS A 451 8.84 -6.02 3.20
CA LYS A 451 10.19 -5.87 3.73
C LYS A 451 10.46 -6.84 4.87
N LEU A 452 11.24 -7.90 4.60
CA LEU A 452 11.79 -8.79 5.62
C LEU A 452 12.86 -8.03 6.41
N SER A 453 12.67 -7.86 7.69
CA SER A 453 13.54 -7.01 8.49
C SER A 453 13.66 -7.47 9.93
N SER A 454 14.82 -7.28 10.52
CA SER A 454 15.04 -7.41 11.97
C SER A 454 16.34 -6.72 12.40
N LYS A 455 16.46 -6.53 13.70
CA LYS A 455 17.72 -6.27 14.39
C LYS A 455 18.72 -7.40 14.12
N GLU A 456 20.00 -7.14 14.32
CA GLU A 456 21.04 -8.15 14.33
C GLU A 456 20.80 -9.26 15.34
N GLY A 457 21.28 -10.44 15.03
CA GLY A 457 21.33 -11.57 15.95
C GLY A 457 20.74 -12.85 15.37
N ARG A 458 21.45 -13.95 15.59
CA ARG A 458 21.12 -15.26 15.02
C ARG A 458 19.75 -15.80 15.43
N TYR A 459 19.16 -15.29 16.51
CA TYR A 459 17.87 -15.73 17.02
C TYR A 459 16.70 -14.93 16.45
N TYR A 460 16.95 -13.79 15.77
CA TYR A 460 15.94 -13.11 14.95
C TYR A 460 15.91 -13.76 13.57
N LYS A 461 15.07 -14.78 13.42
CA LYS A 461 15.03 -15.66 12.24
C LYS A 461 14.20 -15.01 11.11
N ARG A 462 14.83 -14.22 10.26
CA ARG A 462 14.17 -13.69 9.05
C ARG A 462 14.53 -14.51 7.81
N GLU A 463 15.63 -15.24 7.88
CA GLU A 463 16.07 -16.17 6.85
C GLU A 463 15.10 -17.36 6.78
N PRO A 464 14.37 -17.57 5.65
CA PRO A 464 13.36 -18.63 5.56
C PRO A 464 13.90 -20.03 5.80
N TRP A 465 15.16 -20.27 5.44
CA TRP A 465 15.84 -21.58 5.62
C TRP A 465 16.23 -21.90 7.06
N LEU A 466 16.06 -20.99 8.00
CA LEU A 466 16.28 -21.24 9.44
C LEU A 466 15.01 -21.75 10.15
N TRP A 467 13.91 -21.85 9.44
CA TRP A 467 12.65 -22.37 9.96
C TRP A 467 12.44 -23.84 9.58
N ASP A 468 11.42 -24.45 10.15
CA ASP A 468 10.99 -25.80 9.77
C ASP A 468 10.54 -25.86 8.29
N VAL A 469 10.45 -27.08 7.76
CA VAL A 469 10.15 -27.34 6.34
C VAL A 469 8.80 -26.72 5.93
N LYS A 470 7.78 -26.82 6.80
CA LYS A 470 6.43 -26.28 6.52
C LYS A 470 6.48 -24.75 6.44
N THR A 471 7.04 -24.09 7.44
CA THR A 471 7.17 -22.63 7.49
C THR A 471 7.97 -22.12 6.28
N LYS A 472 9.12 -22.76 5.97
CA LYS A 472 9.90 -22.41 4.78
C LYS A 472 9.10 -22.55 3.49
N GLY A 473 8.34 -23.64 3.36
CA GLY A 473 7.47 -23.87 2.20
C GLY A 473 6.43 -22.78 2.02
N ILE A 474 5.79 -22.34 3.10
CA ILE A 474 4.80 -21.24 3.07
C ILE A 474 5.48 -19.92 2.69
N VAL A 475 6.62 -19.59 3.27
CA VAL A 475 7.37 -18.37 2.91
C VAL A 475 7.72 -18.35 1.43
N LYS A 476 8.20 -19.48 0.89
CA LYS A 476 8.50 -19.65 -0.55
C LYS A 476 7.26 -19.41 -1.41
N GLU A 477 6.13 -20.01 -1.05
CA GLU A 477 4.85 -19.83 -1.78
C GLU A 477 4.40 -18.37 -1.79
N TYR A 478 4.37 -17.71 -0.63
CA TYR A 478 3.85 -16.33 -0.54
C TYR A 478 4.80 -15.28 -1.11
N THR A 479 6.10 -15.47 -1.03
CA THR A 479 7.08 -14.60 -1.71
C THR A 479 6.99 -14.74 -3.23
N LYS A 480 6.84 -15.96 -3.76
CA LYS A 480 6.55 -16.18 -5.19
C LYS A 480 5.19 -15.58 -5.58
N THR A 481 4.15 -15.74 -4.76
CA THR A 481 2.84 -15.12 -4.99
C THR A 481 2.94 -13.59 -5.05
N ARG A 482 3.75 -12.96 -4.17
CA ARG A 482 4.02 -11.52 -4.23
C ARG A 482 4.61 -11.11 -5.58
N HIS A 483 5.62 -11.82 -6.07
CA HIS A 483 6.23 -11.52 -7.36
C HIS A 483 5.29 -11.78 -8.54
N ARG A 484 4.46 -12.84 -8.48
CA ARG A 484 3.41 -13.09 -9.46
C ARG A 484 2.36 -11.99 -9.52
N LEU A 485 2.02 -11.36 -8.40
CA LEU A 485 1.05 -10.26 -8.30
C LEU A 485 1.59 -8.92 -8.81
N ILE A 486 2.86 -8.78 -9.13
CA ILE A 486 3.45 -7.49 -9.54
C ILE A 486 2.71 -6.84 -10.72
N PRO A 487 2.31 -7.54 -11.80
CA PRO A 487 1.53 -6.92 -12.89
C PRO A 487 0.22 -6.28 -12.39
N TYR A 488 -0.48 -6.96 -11.48
CA TYR A 488 -1.69 -6.44 -10.85
C TYR A 488 -1.37 -5.23 -9.96
N ILE A 489 -0.46 -5.38 -8.97
CA ILE A 489 -0.12 -4.34 -8.00
C ILE A 489 0.43 -3.09 -8.71
N TYR A 490 1.22 -3.28 -9.76
CA TYR A 490 1.80 -2.16 -10.52
C TYR A 490 0.75 -1.41 -11.35
N SER A 491 -0.24 -2.11 -11.89
CA SER A 491 -1.40 -1.47 -12.54
C SER A 491 -2.22 -0.66 -11.54
N GLU A 492 -2.44 -1.17 -10.33
CA GLU A 492 -3.11 -0.44 -9.26
C GLU A 492 -2.27 0.76 -8.77
N ALA A 493 -0.94 0.63 -8.73
CA ALA A 493 -0.02 1.74 -8.44
C ALA A 493 -0.11 2.86 -9.47
N TYR A 494 -0.26 2.52 -10.75
CA TYR A 494 -0.51 3.51 -11.80
C TYR A 494 -1.86 4.21 -11.62
N LYS A 495 -2.91 3.50 -11.20
CA LYS A 495 -4.21 4.13 -10.86
C LYS A 495 -4.07 5.08 -9.67
N THR A 496 -3.26 4.74 -8.66
CA THR A 496 -2.94 5.64 -7.55
C THR A 496 -2.27 6.92 -8.04
N TYR A 497 -1.25 6.79 -8.90
CA TYR A 497 -0.58 7.93 -9.50
C TYR A 497 -1.50 8.78 -10.38
N LYS A 498 -2.32 8.15 -11.24
CA LYS A 498 -3.10 8.86 -12.28
C LYS A 498 -4.45 9.37 -11.79
N LYS A 499 -5.10 8.63 -10.89
CA LYS A 499 -6.48 8.87 -10.47
C LYS A 499 -6.64 9.11 -8.95
N GLY A 500 -5.58 8.98 -8.16
CA GLY A 500 -5.68 9.06 -6.69
C GLY A 500 -6.44 7.90 -6.05
N LEU A 501 -6.48 6.73 -6.68
CA LEU A 501 -7.08 5.53 -6.11
C LEU A 501 -6.03 4.81 -5.25
N ASN A 502 -6.19 4.83 -3.93
CA ASN A 502 -5.25 4.16 -3.03
C ASN A 502 -5.27 2.65 -3.23
N LEU A 503 -4.09 2.00 -3.19
CA LEU A 503 -3.98 0.55 -3.21
C LEU A 503 -4.73 -0.10 -2.04
N ILE A 504 -4.65 0.50 -0.86
CA ILE A 504 -5.43 0.09 0.32
C ILE A 504 -6.65 1.01 0.44
N LYS A 505 -7.86 0.45 0.23
CA LYS A 505 -9.11 1.16 0.46
C LYS A 505 -9.82 0.56 1.68
N PRO A 506 -10.10 1.38 2.71
CA PRO A 506 -10.80 0.91 3.90
C PRO A 506 -12.21 0.38 3.62
N LEU A 507 -12.63 -0.64 4.36
CA LEU A 507 -14.00 -1.16 4.27
C LEU A 507 -15.05 -0.12 4.66
N TYR A 508 -14.75 0.74 5.62
CA TYR A 508 -15.68 1.76 6.12
C TYR A 508 -16.00 2.89 5.10
N PHE A 509 -15.31 2.94 3.95
CA PHE A 509 -15.72 3.85 2.87
C PHE A 509 -17.10 3.49 2.32
N ASP A 510 -17.33 2.19 2.14
CA ASP A 510 -18.58 1.67 1.61
C ASP A 510 -19.56 1.26 2.73
N TYR A 511 -19.02 0.93 3.91
CA TYR A 511 -19.75 0.42 5.08
C TYR A 511 -19.27 1.11 6.37
N PRO A 512 -19.69 2.38 6.61
CA PRO A 512 -19.25 3.18 7.79
C PRO A 512 -19.51 2.50 9.14
N GLU A 513 -20.54 1.65 9.24
CA GLU A 513 -20.88 0.88 10.44
C GLU A 513 -19.77 -0.11 10.85
N THR A 514 -18.90 -0.52 9.92
CA THR A 514 -17.80 -1.43 10.23
C THR A 514 -16.68 -0.78 11.05
N LEU A 515 -16.68 0.54 11.15
CA LEU A 515 -15.68 1.28 11.93
C LEU A 515 -15.73 0.92 13.42
N ASP A 516 -16.93 0.75 13.97
CA ASP A 516 -17.17 0.45 15.38
C ASP A 516 -17.09 -1.06 15.70
N GLU A 517 -16.95 -1.89 14.66
CA GLU A 517 -16.85 -3.34 14.77
C GLU A 517 -15.37 -3.80 14.80
N PRO A 518 -14.77 -4.09 15.97
CA PRO A 518 -13.36 -4.45 16.07
C PRO A 518 -12.93 -5.64 15.21
N LEU A 519 -13.88 -6.55 14.89
CA LEU A 519 -13.62 -7.74 14.08
C LEU A 519 -13.36 -7.41 12.60
N TYR A 520 -13.95 -6.34 12.05
CA TYR A 520 -13.92 -6.04 10.63
C TYR A 520 -13.11 -4.79 10.27
N LYS A 521 -12.71 -3.99 11.26
CA LYS A 521 -11.97 -2.73 11.04
C LYS A 521 -10.61 -2.90 10.37
N ASN A 522 -10.08 -4.12 10.32
CA ASN A 522 -8.80 -4.45 9.69
C ASN A 522 -8.96 -4.99 8.26
N GLU A 523 -10.19 -5.14 7.78
CA GLU A 523 -10.47 -5.58 6.42
C GLU A 523 -10.33 -4.43 5.43
N TYR A 524 -9.83 -4.73 4.22
CA TYR A 524 -9.57 -3.71 3.22
C TYR A 524 -9.62 -4.27 1.80
N HIS A 525 -9.95 -3.39 0.84
CA HIS A 525 -9.72 -3.66 -0.56
C HIS A 525 -8.23 -3.45 -0.91
N PHE A 526 -7.66 -4.39 -1.64
CA PHE A 526 -6.30 -4.33 -2.17
C PHE A 526 -6.37 -4.13 -3.69
N GLY A 527 -6.32 -2.88 -4.11
CA GLY A 527 -6.72 -2.48 -5.45
C GLY A 527 -8.22 -2.62 -5.68
N GLU A 528 -8.65 -2.71 -6.93
CA GLU A 528 -10.08 -2.76 -7.28
C GLU A 528 -10.66 -4.17 -7.31
N GLU A 529 -9.82 -5.22 -7.45
CA GLU A 529 -10.26 -6.59 -7.71
C GLU A 529 -10.21 -7.52 -6.49
N LEU A 530 -9.35 -7.22 -5.49
CA LEU A 530 -9.12 -8.07 -4.34
C LEU A 530 -9.61 -7.45 -3.03
N PHE A 531 -10.07 -8.31 -2.11
CA PHE A 531 -10.47 -7.96 -0.76
C PHE A 531 -9.75 -8.86 0.24
N ILE A 532 -9.20 -8.28 1.29
CA ILE A 532 -8.34 -8.95 2.27
C ILE A 532 -8.97 -8.86 3.66
N SER A 533 -9.02 -10.00 4.36
CA SER A 533 -9.42 -10.06 5.77
C SER A 533 -8.28 -10.67 6.60
N PRO A 534 -7.34 -9.87 7.10
CA PRO A 534 -6.09 -10.36 7.68
C PRO A 534 -6.27 -11.25 8.91
N ILE A 535 -5.57 -12.38 8.96
CA ILE A 535 -5.46 -13.21 10.15
C ILE A 535 -4.43 -12.60 11.10
N THR A 536 -4.86 -12.21 12.28
CA THR A 536 -4.03 -11.53 13.28
C THR A 536 -4.08 -12.22 14.66
N GLU A 537 -4.65 -13.41 14.72
CA GLU A 537 -4.78 -14.19 15.95
C GLU A 537 -4.26 -15.61 15.75
N GLN A 538 -3.87 -16.24 16.85
CA GLN A 538 -3.34 -17.60 16.84
C GLN A 538 -4.45 -18.61 16.49
N LYS A 539 -4.03 -19.72 15.92
CA LYS A 539 -4.93 -20.86 15.69
C LYS A 539 -5.45 -21.48 16.99
N ASP A 540 -6.63 -22.02 16.91
CA ASP A 540 -7.18 -22.85 17.98
C ASP A 540 -6.36 -24.14 18.10
N LYS A 541 -5.84 -24.41 19.30
CA LYS A 541 -4.91 -25.54 19.54
C LYS A 541 -5.59 -26.91 19.33
N VAL A 542 -6.90 -27.00 19.50
CA VAL A 542 -7.65 -28.25 19.35
C VAL A 542 -7.97 -28.49 17.88
N MET A 543 -8.45 -27.47 17.18
CA MET A 543 -8.79 -27.56 15.76
C MET A 543 -7.58 -27.48 14.83
N ASN A 544 -6.44 -26.98 15.33
CA ASN A 544 -5.25 -26.67 14.52
C ASN A 544 -5.57 -25.77 13.32
N ARG A 545 -6.53 -24.85 13.52
CA ARG A 545 -6.97 -23.84 12.54
C ARG A 545 -7.30 -22.53 13.22
N VAL A 546 -7.14 -21.45 12.50
CA VAL A 546 -7.68 -20.16 12.92
C VAL A 546 -9.18 -20.14 12.64
N VAL A 547 -9.96 -19.78 13.65
CA VAL A 547 -11.38 -19.48 13.49
C VAL A 547 -11.50 -17.99 13.20
N HIS A 548 -11.79 -17.67 11.95
CA HIS A 548 -11.76 -16.31 11.44
C HIS A 548 -13.16 -15.82 11.09
N ARG A 549 -13.48 -14.60 11.50
CA ARG A 549 -14.74 -13.93 11.19
C ARG A 549 -14.50 -12.84 10.18
N ILE A 550 -15.30 -12.84 9.13
CA ILE A 550 -15.22 -11.89 8.03
C ILE A 550 -16.57 -11.24 7.74
N PHE A 551 -16.55 -10.02 7.25
CA PHE A 551 -17.67 -9.37 6.59
C PHE A 551 -17.29 -9.14 5.13
N LEU A 552 -18.04 -9.73 4.19
CA LEU A 552 -17.84 -9.49 2.77
C LEU A 552 -18.78 -8.38 2.27
N PRO A 553 -18.26 -7.38 1.54
CA PRO A 553 -19.09 -6.33 0.93
C PRO A 553 -20.16 -6.90 0.00
N ASN A 554 -21.19 -6.10 -0.35
CA ASN A 554 -22.23 -6.51 -1.29
C ASN A 554 -21.66 -7.03 -2.61
N GLY A 555 -22.34 -8.00 -3.21
CA GLY A 555 -21.93 -8.66 -4.44
C GLY A 555 -21.61 -10.13 -4.22
N MET A 556 -20.99 -10.75 -5.19
CA MET A 556 -20.53 -12.14 -5.12
C MET A 556 -19.01 -12.15 -5.04
N TRP A 557 -18.46 -12.93 -4.13
CA TRP A 557 -17.04 -13.06 -3.85
C TRP A 557 -16.56 -14.49 -4.01
N TYR A 558 -15.30 -14.64 -4.33
CA TYR A 558 -14.64 -15.93 -4.48
C TYR A 558 -13.35 -15.93 -3.69
N ASP A 559 -13.16 -16.93 -2.83
CA ASP A 559 -11.84 -17.16 -2.24
C ASP A 559 -10.78 -17.31 -3.34
N PHE A 560 -9.75 -16.47 -3.28
CA PHE A 560 -8.77 -16.35 -4.37
C PHE A 560 -7.95 -17.63 -4.59
N LYS A 561 -7.67 -18.38 -3.52
CA LYS A 561 -6.92 -19.64 -3.60
C LYS A 561 -7.83 -20.79 -4.03
N THR A 562 -8.95 -20.98 -3.36
CA THR A 562 -9.78 -22.18 -3.50
C THR A 562 -10.93 -22.05 -4.49
N GLY A 563 -11.30 -20.84 -4.89
CA GLY A 563 -12.49 -20.59 -5.71
C GLY A 563 -13.83 -20.73 -4.97
N LYS A 564 -13.85 -20.93 -3.65
CA LYS A 564 -15.09 -20.97 -2.87
C LYS A 564 -15.90 -19.71 -3.06
N LYS A 565 -17.21 -19.87 -3.28
CA LYS A 565 -18.14 -18.79 -3.58
C LYS A 565 -18.87 -18.32 -2.32
N PHE A 566 -18.86 -17.01 -2.07
CA PHE A 566 -19.47 -16.35 -0.92
C PHE A 566 -20.39 -15.20 -1.38
N PRO A 567 -21.72 -15.31 -1.20
CA PRO A 567 -22.59 -14.15 -1.34
C PRO A 567 -22.20 -13.03 -0.37
N GLY A 568 -22.03 -11.82 -0.88
CA GLY A 568 -21.65 -10.65 -0.07
C GLY A 568 -22.80 -10.02 0.71
N GLY A 569 -22.51 -8.92 1.41
CA GLY A 569 -23.44 -8.26 2.33
C GLY A 569 -23.67 -9.09 3.61
N LYS A 570 -22.81 -10.03 3.92
CA LYS A 570 -22.97 -11.01 4.99
C LYS A 570 -21.69 -11.21 5.80
N ARG A 571 -21.89 -11.73 7.02
CA ARG A 571 -20.82 -12.15 7.92
C ARG A 571 -20.62 -13.65 7.81
N TYR A 572 -19.36 -14.09 7.84
CA TYR A 572 -18.99 -15.49 7.79
C TYR A 572 -18.01 -15.85 8.89
N VAL A 573 -18.07 -17.13 9.30
CA VAL A 573 -17.03 -17.77 10.11
C VAL A 573 -16.33 -18.80 9.23
N THR A 574 -15.03 -18.69 9.10
CA THR A 574 -14.20 -19.54 8.24
C THR A 574 -13.03 -20.12 9.03
N PHE A 575 -12.42 -21.17 8.50
CA PHE A 575 -11.37 -21.92 9.17
C PHE A 575 -10.13 -21.97 8.26
N TYR A 576 -8.99 -21.51 8.78
CA TYR A 576 -7.76 -21.40 7.98
C TYR A 576 -6.62 -22.18 8.61
N LYS A 577 -5.93 -22.99 7.79
CA LYS A 577 -4.65 -23.60 8.11
C LYS A 577 -3.52 -22.54 8.07
N ASP A 578 -2.31 -22.94 8.49
CA ASP A 578 -1.14 -22.04 8.45
C ASP A 578 -0.78 -21.59 7.03
N GLU A 579 -1.05 -22.40 6.01
CA GLU A 579 -0.80 -22.15 4.60
C GLU A 579 -1.93 -21.37 3.86
N ASP A 580 -3.00 -21.00 4.57
CA ASP A 580 -4.18 -20.38 3.97
C ASP A 580 -4.41 -18.98 4.52
N TYR A 581 -4.79 -18.05 3.63
CA TYR A 581 -5.03 -16.66 3.99
C TYR A 581 -6.29 -16.12 3.32
N PRO A 582 -7.14 -15.36 4.03
CA PRO A 582 -8.41 -14.86 3.51
C PRO A 582 -8.22 -13.74 2.48
N VAL A 583 -8.20 -14.11 1.23
CA VAL A 583 -8.15 -13.22 0.07
C VAL A 583 -9.32 -13.55 -0.85
N TYR A 584 -10.10 -12.56 -1.21
CA TYR A 584 -11.30 -12.74 -2.02
C TYR A 584 -11.23 -11.90 -3.28
N ALA A 585 -11.57 -12.50 -4.42
CA ALA A 585 -11.80 -11.80 -5.67
C ALA A 585 -13.29 -11.53 -5.85
N LYS A 586 -13.66 -10.33 -6.30
CA LYS A 586 -15.06 -10.05 -6.61
C LYS A 586 -15.50 -10.77 -7.89
N SER A 587 -16.79 -10.96 -8.05
CA SER A 587 -17.39 -11.47 -9.29
C SER A 587 -16.93 -10.64 -10.49
N GLY A 588 -16.54 -11.31 -11.57
CA GLY A 588 -16.03 -10.68 -12.80
C GLY A 588 -14.57 -10.19 -12.72
N SER A 589 -13.86 -10.41 -11.63
CA SER A 589 -12.46 -9.98 -11.50
C SER A 589 -11.58 -10.51 -12.61
N ILE A 590 -10.69 -9.64 -13.11
CA ILE A 590 -9.64 -9.93 -14.07
C ILE A 590 -8.32 -9.62 -13.38
N ILE A 591 -7.52 -10.64 -13.07
CA ILE A 591 -6.30 -10.50 -12.30
C ILE A 591 -5.10 -10.96 -13.12
N PRO A 592 -4.28 -10.04 -13.64
CA PRO A 592 -3.06 -10.39 -14.35
C PRO A 592 -1.95 -10.80 -13.37
N LEU A 593 -1.31 -11.92 -13.62
CA LEU A 593 -0.24 -12.50 -12.83
C LEU A 593 0.97 -12.83 -13.72
N ALA A 594 2.17 -12.55 -13.24
CA ALA A 594 3.37 -13.04 -13.91
C ALA A 594 3.52 -14.55 -13.70
N ILE A 595 3.87 -15.28 -14.75
CA ILE A 595 4.43 -16.62 -14.62
C ILE A 595 5.94 -16.42 -14.46
N LEU A 596 6.46 -16.73 -13.27
CA LEU A 596 7.86 -16.48 -12.93
C LEU A 596 8.79 -17.42 -13.72
N ASP A 597 9.92 -16.87 -14.13
CA ASP A 597 11.02 -17.67 -14.66
C ASP A 597 11.76 -18.33 -13.48
N GLU A 598 11.83 -19.66 -13.47
CA GLU A 598 12.49 -20.40 -12.39
C GLU A 598 14.00 -20.13 -12.30
N GLU A 599 14.63 -19.73 -13.40
CA GLU A 599 16.04 -19.36 -13.44
C GLU A 599 16.29 -17.91 -12.98
N ASP A 600 15.27 -17.03 -13.05
CA ASP A 600 15.35 -15.62 -12.71
C ASP A 600 14.10 -15.12 -11.95
N LEU A 601 13.88 -15.66 -10.75
CA LEU A 601 12.75 -15.33 -9.90
C LEU A 601 12.71 -13.86 -9.45
N ASN A 602 13.86 -13.18 -9.47
CA ASN A 602 13.97 -11.78 -9.05
C ASN A 602 13.49 -10.78 -10.09
N ASN A 603 13.29 -11.25 -11.34
CA ASN A 603 12.94 -10.42 -12.46
C ASN A 603 11.51 -9.87 -12.31
N THR A 604 11.38 -8.56 -12.24
CA THR A 604 10.09 -7.87 -12.14
C THR A 604 9.66 -7.18 -13.44
N LYS A 605 10.41 -7.35 -14.55
CA LYS A 605 10.10 -6.75 -15.85
C LYS A 605 8.77 -7.29 -16.41
N PRO A 606 8.16 -6.63 -17.42
CA PRO A 606 6.99 -7.15 -18.09
C PRO A 606 7.20 -8.60 -18.53
N PRO A 607 6.37 -9.56 -18.05
CA PRO A 607 6.64 -10.97 -18.26
C PRO A 607 6.36 -11.40 -19.71
N LYS A 608 7.16 -12.35 -20.22
CA LYS A 608 6.87 -13.00 -21.48
C LYS A 608 5.66 -13.94 -21.35
N LYS A 609 5.53 -14.60 -20.22
CA LYS A 609 4.40 -15.49 -19.90
C LYS A 609 3.49 -14.80 -18.89
N LEU A 610 2.24 -14.53 -19.27
CA LEU A 610 1.25 -13.84 -18.47
C LEU A 610 0.05 -14.74 -18.20
N GLU A 611 -0.24 -14.96 -16.93
CA GLU A 611 -1.49 -15.59 -16.50
C GLU A 611 -2.57 -14.51 -16.29
N ILE A 612 -3.77 -14.76 -16.80
CA ILE A 612 -4.94 -13.93 -16.53
C ILE A 612 -5.99 -14.79 -15.88
N GLN A 613 -6.24 -14.54 -14.60
CA GLN A 613 -7.32 -15.20 -13.87
C GLN A 613 -8.62 -14.42 -14.02
N VAL A 614 -9.69 -15.12 -14.38
CA VAL A 614 -11.01 -14.54 -14.62
C VAL A 614 -12.04 -15.25 -13.75
N PHE A 615 -12.79 -14.48 -12.99
CA PHE A 615 -13.83 -14.99 -12.10
C PHE A 615 -15.21 -14.83 -12.73
N PRO A 616 -16.12 -15.81 -12.60
CA PRO A 616 -17.44 -15.73 -13.21
C PRO A 616 -18.36 -14.74 -12.52
N GLY A 617 -19.52 -14.47 -13.10
CA GLY A 617 -20.67 -13.85 -12.49
C GLY A 617 -21.09 -12.51 -13.06
N VAL A 618 -20.18 -11.63 -13.49
CA VAL A 618 -20.49 -10.35 -14.14
C VAL A 618 -19.44 -10.01 -15.19
N SER A 619 -19.82 -9.19 -16.17
CA SER A 619 -18.86 -8.63 -17.13
C SER A 619 -18.00 -7.56 -16.46
N ASN A 620 -16.75 -7.46 -16.90
CA ASN A 620 -15.78 -6.50 -16.35
C ASN A 620 -14.78 -6.06 -17.41
N ASN A 621 -14.02 -5.02 -17.09
CA ASN A 621 -12.94 -4.50 -17.91
C ASN A 621 -11.76 -4.18 -16.99
N TYR A 622 -10.55 -4.51 -17.43
CA TYR A 622 -9.32 -4.23 -16.71
C TYR A 622 -8.24 -3.65 -17.63
N ASN A 623 -7.52 -2.63 -17.16
CA ASN A 623 -6.40 -2.04 -17.88
C ASN A 623 -5.08 -2.47 -17.22
N LEU A 624 -4.36 -3.35 -17.88
CA LEU A 624 -3.00 -3.72 -17.49
C LEU A 624 -2.04 -2.60 -17.91
N TYR A 625 -1.35 -2.04 -16.94
CA TYR A 625 -0.34 -0.99 -17.14
C TYR A 625 1.07 -1.57 -17.11
N GLU A 626 1.89 -1.18 -18.07
CA GLU A 626 3.28 -1.62 -18.17
C GLU A 626 4.18 -0.50 -18.70
N ASP A 627 5.38 -0.37 -18.13
CA ASP A 627 6.45 0.52 -18.58
C ASP A 627 7.82 -0.14 -18.33
N ASP A 628 8.91 0.62 -18.42
CA ASP A 628 10.25 0.08 -18.12
C ASP A 628 10.46 -0.26 -16.63
N GLY A 629 9.62 0.24 -15.73
CA GLY A 629 9.65 0.00 -14.29
C GLY A 629 10.71 0.78 -13.53
N ILE A 630 11.54 1.54 -14.20
CA ILE A 630 12.77 2.14 -13.63
C ILE A 630 12.82 3.64 -13.84
N SER A 631 12.56 4.12 -15.07
CA SER A 631 12.75 5.52 -15.44
C SER A 631 11.52 6.40 -15.19
N ASN A 632 11.71 7.72 -15.28
CA ASN A 632 10.64 8.71 -15.21
C ASN A 632 9.94 8.94 -16.56
N LEU A 633 10.28 8.22 -17.62
CA LEU A 633 9.72 8.38 -18.95
C LEU A 633 8.20 8.14 -19.01
N TYR A 634 7.65 7.41 -18.05
CA TYR A 634 6.19 7.25 -17.92
C TYR A 634 5.45 8.59 -17.79
N LYS A 635 6.08 9.62 -17.21
CA LYS A 635 5.52 10.98 -17.12
C LYS A 635 5.39 11.65 -18.48
N GLU A 636 6.17 11.19 -19.46
CA GLU A 636 6.20 11.67 -20.86
C GLU A 636 5.40 10.74 -21.80
N GLY A 637 4.65 9.80 -21.25
CA GLY A 637 3.81 8.88 -22.02
C GLY A 637 4.53 7.62 -22.52
N TYR A 638 5.73 7.30 -22.01
CA TYR A 638 6.43 6.06 -22.34
C TYR A 638 5.94 4.91 -21.48
N TYR A 639 4.75 4.43 -21.80
CA TYR A 639 4.12 3.27 -21.18
C TYR A 639 3.16 2.59 -22.16
N ILE A 640 2.67 1.44 -21.79
CA ILE A 640 1.70 0.64 -22.53
C ILE A 640 0.49 0.37 -21.65
N LEU A 641 -0.69 0.46 -22.23
CA LEU A 641 -1.95 -0.02 -21.68
C LEU A 641 -2.46 -1.19 -22.53
N THR A 642 -2.80 -2.29 -21.89
CA THR A 642 -3.49 -3.42 -22.49
C THR A 642 -4.86 -3.54 -21.86
N ASN A 643 -5.90 -3.24 -22.64
CA ASN A 643 -7.27 -3.37 -22.19
C ASN A 643 -7.74 -4.82 -22.33
N ILE A 644 -8.35 -5.34 -21.26
CA ILE A 644 -8.87 -6.72 -21.19
C ILE A 644 -10.35 -6.64 -20.87
N ASP A 645 -11.20 -7.04 -21.82
CA ASP A 645 -12.65 -7.07 -21.67
C ASP A 645 -13.11 -8.50 -21.38
N TYR A 646 -13.91 -8.68 -20.35
CA TYR A 646 -14.57 -9.93 -20.03
C TYR A 646 -16.08 -9.76 -20.17
N ASN A 647 -16.68 -10.38 -21.16
CA ASN A 647 -18.13 -10.42 -21.38
C ASN A 647 -18.66 -11.74 -20.82
N TYR A 648 -19.32 -11.67 -19.69
CA TYR A 648 -19.89 -12.81 -19.00
C TYR A 648 -21.36 -13.04 -19.39
N ARG A 649 -21.66 -14.28 -19.73
CA ARG A 649 -22.99 -14.87 -19.73
C ARG A 649 -22.88 -16.25 -19.08
N LYS A 650 -23.85 -16.68 -18.31
CA LYS A 650 -23.77 -17.89 -17.46
C LYS A 650 -23.23 -19.13 -18.21
N ASN A 651 -23.53 -19.29 -19.47
CA ASN A 651 -23.13 -20.44 -20.29
C ASN A 651 -22.17 -20.07 -21.44
N ASN A 652 -21.69 -18.83 -21.46
CA ASN A 652 -20.80 -18.36 -22.52
C ASN A 652 -19.89 -17.24 -21.99
N TYR A 653 -18.60 -17.42 -22.14
CA TYR A 653 -17.59 -16.41 -21.78
C TYR A 653 -16.86 -15.92 -23.01
N THR A 654 -16.73 -14.60 -23.12
CA THR A 654 -15.86 -13.98 -24.12
C THR A 654 -14.83 -13.13 -23.42
N LEU A 655 -13.56 -13.49 -23.57
CA LEU A 655 -12.42 -12.68 -23.10
C LEU A 655 -11.73 -12.07 -24.31
N ILE A 656 -11.54 -10.76 -24.29
CA ILE A 656 -10.87 -10.01 -25.36
C ILE A 656 -9.68 -9.29 -24.76
N ILE A 657 -8.47 -9.62 -25.20
CA ILE A 657 -7.27 -8.85 -24.92
C ILE A 657 -7.03 -7.96 -26.13
N ARG A 658 -7.21 -6.65 -25.98
CA ARG A 658 -7.09 -5.70 -27.07
C ARG A 658 -5.65 -5.48 -27.49
N PRO A 659 -5.38 -5.00 -28.69
CA PRO A 659 -4.04 -4.53 -29.07
C PRO A 659 -3.49 -3.55 -28.04
N THR A 660 -2.22 -3.63 -27.76
CA THR A 660 -1.55 -2.73 -26.83
C THR A 660 -1.55 -1.30 -27.35
N GLU A 661 -1.87 -0.36 -26.48
CA GLU A 661 -1.83 1.08 -26.76
C GLU A 661 -0.63 1.73 -26.06
N GLY A 662 0.18 2.52 -26.78
CA GLY A 662 1.31 3.25 -26.24
C GLY A 662 2.61 3.08 -27.02
N LYS A 663 3.74 3.15 -26.32
CA LYS A 663 5.08 3.11 -26.93
C LYS A 663 5.57 1.68 -27.14
N THR A 664 6.14 1.41 -28.30
CA THR A 664 6.71 0.10 -28.65
C THR A 664 8.04 -0.17 -27.95
N GLY A 665 8.42 -1.45 -27.79
CA GLY A 665 9.72 -1.86 -27.24
C GLY A 665 9.80 -1.91 -25.72
N ILE A 666 8.68 -1.65 -25.00
CA ILE A 666 8.60 -1.72 -23.53
C ILE A 666 8.28 -3.14 -23.05
N ILE A 667 7.45 -3.84 -23.80
CA ILE A 667 7.02 -5.21 -23.49
C ILE A 667 7.52 -6.16 -24.59
N PRO A 668 7.50 -7.48 -24.36
CA PRO A 668 7.78 -8.45 -25.42
C PRO A 668 6.85 -8.28 -26.61
N ASP A 669 7.37 -8.38 -27.84
CA ASP A 669 6.56 -8.28 -29.06
C ASP A 669 5.49 -9.38 -29.15
N LYS A 670 5.79 -10.53 -28.55
CA LYS A 670 4.89 -11.67 -28.44
C LYS A 670 4.87 -12.20 -27.01
N ARG A 671 3.70 -12.66 -26.59
CA ARG A 671 3.46 -13.23 -25.27
C ARG A 671 2.83 -14.61 -25.36
N ASP A 672 3.16 -15.43 -24.37
CA ASP A 672 2.43 -16.64 -24.05
C ASP A 672 1.36 -16.28 -23.01
N TYR A 673 0.10 -16.56 -23.30
CA TYR A 673 -1.00 -16.33 -22.38
C TYR A 673 -1.47 -17.65 -21.77
N LEU A 674 -1.64 -17.65 -20.43
CA LEU A 674 -2.36 -18.67 -19.70
C LEU A 674 -3.64 -18.03 -19.19
N ILE A 675 -4.78 -18.43 -19.73
CA ILE A 675 -6.09 -17.91 -19.30
C ILE A 675 -6.71 -18.93 -18.36
N ARG A 676 -6.98 -18.52 -17.12
CA ARG A 676 -7.59 -19.35 -16.10
C ARG A 676 -9.00 -18.86 -15.82
N PHE A 677 -10.00 -19.57 -16.35
CA PHE A 677 -11.40 -19.35 -15.98
C PHE A 677 -11.67 -20.10 -14.69
N ARG A 678 -11.86 -19.34 -13.59
CA ARG A 678 -12.08 -19.89 -12.26
C ARG A 678 -13.50 -20.49 -12.17
N ASN A 679 -13.66 -21.50 -11.35
CA ASN A 679 -14.93 -22.22 -11.16
C ASN A 679 -15.65 -22.58 -12.48
N THR A 680 -14.90 -23.09 -13.44
CA THR A 680 -15.40 -23.38 -14.78
C THR A 680 -15.03 -24.80 -15.15
N LYS A 681 -16.04 -25.60 -15.53
CA LYS A 681 -15.86 -26.93 -16.11
C LYS A 681 -15.31 -26.78 -17.52
N ARG A 682 -14.83 -27.90 -18.09
CA ARG A 682 -14.45 -27.94 -19.48
C ARG A 682 -15.65 -27.57 -20.39
N PRO A 683 -15.55 -26.47 -21.15
CA PRO A 683 -16.61 -26.06 -22.07
C PRO A 683 -16.83 -27.05 -23.18
N GLU A 684 -18.02 -27.03 -23.79
CA GLU A 684 -18.36 -27.85 -24.96
C GLU A 684 -17.63 -27.35 -26.22
N TYR A 685 -17.40 -26.07 -26.30
CA TYR A 685 -16.59 -25.46 -27.33
C TYR A 685 -15.65 -24.39 -26.79
N VAL A 686 -14.49 -24.28 -27.45
CA VAL A 686 -13.51 -23.22 -27.24
C VAL A 686 -13.05 -22.74 -28.60
N LYS A 687 -13.04 -21.42 -28.79
CA LYS A 687 -12.54 -20.80 -30.02
C LYS A 687 -11.60 -19.66 -29.64
N VAL A 688 -10.40 -19.70 -30.23
CA VAL A 688 -9.34 -18.70 -29.96
C VAL A 688 -8.92 -18.07 -31.27
N ASN A 689 -9.03 -16.74 -31.36
CA ASN A 689 -8.70 -15.98 -32.55
C ASN A 689 -7.70 -14.86 -32.24
N VAL A 690 -6.74 -14.68 -33.16
CA VAL A 690 -5.88 -13.49 -33.23
C VAL A 690 -6.29 -12.68 -34.45
N GLY A 691 -6.86 -11.52 -34.23
CA GLY A 691 -7.54 -10.75 -35.27
C GLY A 691 -8.67 -11.57 -35.88
N LYS A 692 -8.55 -11.91 -37.18
CA LYS A 692 -9.52 -12.73 -37.91
C LYS A 692 -9.14 -14.23 -38.02
N PHE A 693 -7.97 -14.60 -37.54
CA PHE A 693 -7.43 -15.96 -37.73
C PHE A 693 -7.57 -16.79 -36.48
N GLU A 694 -8.00 -18.02 -36.63
CA GLU A 694 -7.99 -19.00 -35.54
C GLU A 694 -6.55 -19.46 -35.28
N VAL A 695 -6.17 -19.58 -34.01
CA VAL A 695 -4.82 -19.97 -33.59
C VAL A 695 -4.84 -21.23 -32.75
N GLY A 696 -3.71 -21.94 -32.73
CA GLY A 696 -3.53 -23.13 -31.89
C GLY A 696 -3.47 -22.80 -30.42
N PHE A 697 -4.05 -23.64 -29.60
CA PHE A 697 -4.02 -23.56 -28.14
C PHE A 697 -4.09 -24.94 -27.51
N THR A 698 -3.73 -25.04 -26.24
CA THR A 698 -3.94 -26.24 -25.43
C THR A 698 -4.88 -25.96 -24.27
N THR A 699 -5.57 -26.98 -23.80
CA THR A 699 -6.50 -26.86 -22.69
C THR A 699 -6.27 -27.93 -21.64
N ARG A 700 -6.45 -27.57 -20.39
CA ARG A 700 -6.51 -28.50 -19.26
C ARG A 700 -7.51 -28.03 -18.22
N THR A 701 -7.92 -28.93 -17.36
CA THR A 701 -8.69 -28.62 -16.15
C THR A 701 -7.79 -28.83 -14.95
N ASP A 702 -7.90 -27.94 -13.97
CA ASP A 702 -7.16 -27.97 -12.73
C ASP A 702 -8.17 -27.80 -11.59
N GLU A 703 -8.47 -28.89 -10.88
CA GLU A 703 -9.53 -28.94 -9.85
C GLU A 703 -10.88 -28.38 -10.36
N ARG A 704 -11.12 -27.09 -10.17
CA ARG A 704 -12.37 -26.39 -10.52
C ARG A 704 -12.18 -25.34 -11.61
N ASP A 705 -10.99 -25.26 -12.18
CA ASP A 705 -10.65 -24.23 -13.15
C ASP A 705 -10.46 -24.81 -14.55
N PHE A 706 -10.90 -24.07 -15.54
CA PHE A 706 -10.61 -24.35 -16.95
C PHE A 706 -9.48 -23.45 -17.43
N ILE A 707 -8.42 -24.03 -17.94
CA ILE A 707 -7.20 -23.33 -18.34
C ILE A 707 -6.98 -23.49 -19.84
N ILE A 708 -6.67 -22.37 -20.50
CA ILE A 708 -6.29 -22.28 -21.91
C ILE A 708 -4.87 -21.71 -21.98
N GLU A 709 -3.98 -22.41 -22.65
CA GLU A 709 -2.60 -21.96 -22.91
C GLU A 709 -2.46 -21.62 -24.39
N ILE A 710 -2.04 -20.37 -24.66
CA ILE A 710 -1.99 -19.81 -26.02
C ILE A 710 -0.59 -19.22 -26.21
N PRO A 711 0.31 -19.88 -26.91
CA PRO A 711 1.67 -19.45 -27.10
C PRO A 711 1.81 -18.40 -28.20
N ASP A 712 2.85 -17.58 -28.10
CA ASP A 712 3.44 -16.78 -29.18
C ASP A 712 2.49 -15.74 -29.82
N ILE A 713 1.64 -15.10 -29.02
CA ILE A 713 0.64 -14.13 -29.48
C ILE A 713 1.25 -12.74 -29.64
N PRO A 714 1.16 -12.12 -30.84
CA PRO A 714 1.61 -10.74 -31.04
C PRO A 714 0.82 -9.76 -30.18
N THR A 715 1.51 -8.96 -29.38
CA THR A 715 0.89 -8.01 -28.43
C THR A 715 0.19 -6.85 -29.13
N THR A 716 0.49 -6.61 -30.40
CA THR A 716 -0.14 -5.61 -31.26
C THR A 716 -1.43 -6.07 -31.94
N GLN A 717 -1.86 -7.33 -31.72
CA GLN A 717 -3.08 -7.88 -32.29
C GLN A 717 -4.08 -8.25 -31.20
N GLN A 718 -5.36 -8.16 -31.54
CA GLN A 718 -6.43 -8.56 -30.63
C GLN A 718 -6.49 -10.07 -30.50
N LEU A 719 -6.43 -10.56 -29.25
CA LEU A 719 -6.74 -11.95 -28.91
C LEU A 719 -8.18 -12.05 -28.40
N THR A 720 -8.97 -12.93 -29.01
CA THR A 720 -10.36 -13.18 -28.62
C THR A 720 -10.56 -14.63 -28.28
N ILE A 721 -11.07 -14.91 -27.10
CA ILE A 721 -11.36 -16.25 -26.59
C ILE A 721 -12.86 -16.36 -26.34
N ASN A 722 -13.51 -17.32 -26.98
CA ASN A 722 -14.91 -17.66 -26.75
C ASN A 722 -14.98 -19.08 -26.24
N CYS A 723 -15.67 -19.31 -25.15
CA CYS A 723 -15.94 -20.65 -24.66
C CYS A 723 -17.36 -20.76 -24.10
N GLY A 724 -18.02 -21.90 -24.25
CA GLY A 724 -19.37 -22.06 -23.75
C GLY A 724 -19.86 -23.50 -23.75
N GLY A 725 -21.07 -23.71 -23.22
CA GLY A 725 -21.74 -24.97 -23.04
C GLY A 725 -22.94 -24.85 -22.08
N GLU A 726 -23.77 -25.90 -21.96
CA GLU A 726 -25.02 -25.79 -21.17
C GLU A 726 -24.82 -25.50 -19.66
N ALA A 727 -23.77 -26.00 -19.04
CA ALA A 727 -23.57 -25.88 -17.60
C ALA A 727 -22.07 -25.81 -17.25
N ILE A 728 -21.38 -24.79 -17.77
CA ILE A 728 -19.93 -24.67 -17.61
C ILE A 728 -19.51 -24.08 -16.24
N GLU A 729 -20.37 -23.30 -15.59
CA GLU A 729 -20.06 -22.72 -14.27
C GLU A 729 -20.24 -23.76 -13.15
N ILE A 730 -19.26 -23.81 -12.24
CA ILE A 730 -19.31 -24.62 -11.03
C ILE A 730 -19.95 -23.79 -9.92
N ASP A 731 -21.04 -24.29 -9.33
CA ASP A 731 -21.60 -23.71 -8.11
C ASP A 731 -20.77 -24.14 -6.91
N ALA A 732 -19.85 -23.26 -6.49
CA ALA A 732 -18.91 -23.50 -5.40
C ALA A 732 -19.44 -23.08 -4.01
N VAL A 733 -20.70 -22.70 -3.89
CA VAL A 733 -21.29 -22.25 -2.60
C VAL A 733 -21.21 -23.33 -1.51
N ARG A 734 -21.34 -24.59 -1.89
CA ARG A 734 -21.34 -25.74 -0.97
C ARG A 734 -19.95 -26.18 -0.51
N LEU A 735 -18.88 -25.60 -1.06
CA LEU A 735 -17.50 -25.99 -0.74
C LEU A 735 -17.11 -25.77 0.73
N ILE A 736 -17.89 -25.01 1.49
CA ILE A 736 -17.67 -24.82 2.94
C ILE A 736 -17.74 -26.13 3.72
N ASN A 737 -18.49 -27.13 3.24
CA ASN A 737 -18.55 -28.45 3.86
C ASN A 737 -17.22 -29.20 3.75
N GLU A 738 -16.39 -28.86 2.74
CA GLU A 738 -15.06 -29.45 2.55
C GLU A 738 -14.12 -29.07 3.71
N ASP A 739 -14.26 -27.87 4.29
CA ASP A 739 -13.46 -27.47 5.46
C ASP A 739 -13.78 -28.36 6.67
N ILE A 740 -15.05 -28.69 6.85
CA ILE A 740 -15.52 -29.55 7.94
C ILE A 740 -15.03 -30.98 7.72
N ASP A 741 -15.15 -31.47 6.50
CA ASP A 741 -14.67 -32.81 6.12
C ASP A 741 -13.16 -32.93 6.29
N GLN A 742 -12.41 -31.89 5.86
CA GLN A 742 -10.97 -31.84 6.05
C GLN A 742 -10.58 -31.81 7.55
N ILE A 743 -11.33 -31.08 8.39
CA ILE A 743 -11.12 -31.08 9.84
C ILE A 743 -11.29 -32.50 10.40
N ILE A 744 -12.32 -33.21 9.99
CA ILE A 744 -12.58 -34.59 10.42
C ILE A 744 -11.45 -35.50 9.92
N SER A 745 -11.07 -35.37 8.65
CA SER A 745 -10.02 -36.15 8.02
C SER A 745 -8.66 -36.02 8.72
N ASP A 746 -8.31 -34.82 9.17
CA ASP A 746 -7.02 -34.52 9.81
C ASP A 746 -6.93 -35.08 11.26
N LEU A 747 -8.05 -35.50 11.87
CA LEU A 747 -8.02 -36.01 13.23
C LEU A 747 -7.32 -37.37 13.35
N GLN A 748 -6.52 -37.55 14.37
CA GLN A 748 -5.91 -38.84 14.73
C GLN A 748 -6.81 -39.64 15.67
N ILE A 749 -7.90 -40.21 15.11
CA ILE A 749 -8.90 -41.02 15.78
C ILE A 749 -9.31 -42.22 14.89
N GLU A 750 -10.04 -43.19 15.45
CA GLU A 750 -10.55 -44.33 14.68
C GLU A 750 -11.40 -43.92 13.48
N THR A 751 -11.19 -44.59 12.33
CA THR A 751 -11.90 -44.28 11.07
C THR A 751 -13.42 -44.38 11.24
N ASN A 752 -13.94 -45.43 11.92
CA ASN A 752 -15.37 -45.58 12.20
C ASN A 752 -15.95 -44.43 13.01
N LEU A 753 -15.13 -43.80 13.84
CA LEU A 753 -15.56 -42.66 14.63
C LEU A 753 -15.59 -41.37 13.77
N LYS A 754 -14.66 -41.23 12.80
CA LYS A 754 -14.72 -40.15 11.81
C LYS A 754 -16.01 -40.20 10.99
N GLU A 755 -16.40 -41.38 10.52
CA GLU A 755 -17.62 -41.57 9.75
C GLU A 755 -18.87 -41.20 10.58
N LYS A 756 -18.97 -41.68 11.82
CA LYS A 756 -20.05 -41.28 12.70
C LYS A 756 -20.14 -39.78 12.97
N ILE A 757 -18.99 -39.10 13.05
CA ILE A 757 -18.92 -37.64 13.20
C ILE A 757 -19.42 -36.97 11.91
N ALA A 758 -18.95 -37.40 10.75
CA ALA A 758 -19.40 -36.93 9.45
C ALA A 758 -20.90 -37.10 9.27
N ASP A 759 -21.45 -38.28 9.55
CA ASP A 759 -22.89 -38.56 9.48
C ASP A 759 -23.72 -37.61 10.37
N ILE A 760 -23.22 -37.28 11.57
CA ILE A 760 -23.89 -36.32 12.46
C ILE A 760 -23.80 -34.91 11.92
N LEU A 761 -22.59 -34.46 11.51
CA LEU A 761 -22.36 -33.07 11.12
C LEU A 761 -23.03 -32.75 9.80
N PHE A 762 -23.04 -33.68 8.84
CA PHE A 762 -23.64 -33.49 7.51
C PHE A 762 -25.11 -33.89 7.41
N SER A 763 -25.72 -34.43 8.51
CA SER A 763 -27.16 -34.73 8.55
C SER A 763 -28.01 -33.44 8.44
N GLU A 764 -29.27 -33.60 8.05
CA GLU A 764 -30.25 -32.50 8.03
C GLU A 764 -30.89 -32.23 9.42
N GLU A 765 -30.39 -32.89 10.46
CA GLU A 765 -30.92 -32.70 11.81
C GLU A 765 -30.64 -31.30 12.39
N SER A 766 -31.53 -30.88 13.31
CA SER A 766 -31.35 -29.61 14.01
C SER A 766 -30.02 -29.58 14.80
N ILE A 767 -29.40 -28.40 14.91
CA ILE A 767 -28.16 -28.19 15.67
C ILE A 767 -28.27 -28.72 17.12
N ARG A 768 -29.46 -28.60 17.75
CA ARG A 768 -29.69 -29.13 19.07
C ARG A 768 -29.55 -30.66 19.11
N LYS A 769 -30.06 -31.35 18.11
CA LYS A 769 -29.93 -32.81 18.01
C LYS A 769 -28.48 -33.21 17.69
N LYS A 770 -27.84 -32.54 16.77
CA LYS A 770 -26.40 -32.74 16.44
C LYS A 770 -25.52 -32.59 17.69
N ARG A 771 -25.74 -31.54 18.51
CA ARG A 771 -25.04 -31.36 19.79
C ARG A 771 -25.22 -32.51 20.78
N ILE A 772 -26.40 -33.07 20.85
CA ILE A 772 -26.69 -34.24 21.71
C ILE A 772 -25.97 -35.47 21.17
N SER A 773 -26.03 -35.73 19.85
CA SER A 773 -25.41 -36.87 19.20
C SER A 773 -23.88 -36.83 19.32
N ILE A 774 -23.25 -35.68 19.12
CA ILE A 774 -21.79 -35.51 19.33
C ILE A 774 -21.40 -35.82 20.80
N ARG A 775 -22.16 -35.35 21.79
CA ARG A 775 -21.90 -35.67 23.20
C ARG A 775 -21.98 -37.16 23.51
N LYS A 776 -22.89 -37.88 22.86
CA LYS A 776 -23.04 -39.32 23.00
C LYS A 776 -21.84 -40.12 22.46
N LEU A 777 -21.10 -39.58 21.53
CA LEU A 777 -19.88 -40.22 20.97
C LEU A 777 -18.80 -40.46 22.04
N ARG A 778 -18.91 -39.85 23.21
CA ARG A 778 -18.03 -40.17 24.34
C ARG A 778 -18.10 -41.67 24.75
N VAL A 779 -19.27 -42.28 24.66
CA VAL A 779 -19.47 -43.70 24.92
C VAL A 779 -18.76 -44.57 23.88
N HIS A 780 -18.51 -44.01 22.67
CA HIS A 780 -17.80 -44.64 21.58
C HIS A 780 -16.32 -44.28 21.53
N GLY A 781 -15.76 -43.71 22.61
CA GLY A 781 -14.33 -43.44 22.73
C GLY A 781 -13.88 -42.04 22.30
N LEU A 782 -14.78 -41.14 21.86
CA LEU A 782 -14.40 -39.80 21.47
C LEU A 782 -13.90 -38.99 22.70
N ASN A 783 -12.68 -38.47 22.64
CA ASN A 783 -12.06 -37.69 23.71
C ASN A 783 -12.85 -36.39 23.97
N ARG A 784 -12.88 -35.97 25.24
CA ARG A 784 -13.56 -34.74 25.69
C ARG A 784 -13.09 -33.49 24.93
N LEU A 785 -11.81 -33.43 24.54
CA LEU A 785 -11.27 -32.30 23.77
C LEU A 785 -11.92 -32.21 22.39
N PHE A 786 -12.04 -33.33 21.68
CA PHE A 786 -12.71 -33.39 20.37
C PHE A 786 -14.21 -33.13 20.49
N ILE A 787 -14.86 -33.59 21.53
CA ILE A 787 -16.27 -33.25 21.80
C ILE A 787 -16.42 -31.73 21.93
N LYS A 788 -15.58 -31.07 22.73
CA LYS A 788 -15.59 -29.60 22.85
C LYS A 788 -15.35 -28.90 21.50
N MET A 789 -14.41 -29.41 20.71
CA MET A 789 -14.13 -28.90 19.37
C MET A 789 -15.35 -28.97 18.46
N PHE A 790 -16.00 -30.15 18.36
CA PHE A 790 -17.16 -30.31 17.51
C PHE A 790 -18.39 -29.54 18.02
N LEU A 791 -18.57 -29.39 19.32
CA LEU A 791 -19.62 -28.53 19.88
C LEU A 791 -19.38 -27.05 19.51
N LYS A 792 -18.12 -26.61 19.53
CA LYS A 792 -17.72 -25.25 19.10
C LYS A 792 -17.90 -25.11 17.60
N LEU A 793 -17.50 -26.12 16.83
CA LEU A 793 -17.68 -26.13 15.37
C LEU A 793 -19.16 -26.03 14.98
N LEU A 794 -20.07 -26.75 15.69
CA LEU A 794 -21.51 -26.63 15.48
C LEU A 794 -22.07 -25.24 15.82
N GLU A 795 -21.45 -24.53 16.75
CA GLU A 795 -21.81 -23.15 17.06
C GLU A 795 -21.45 -22.23 15.88
N TYR A 796 -20.26 -22.38 15.30
CA TYR A 796 -19.85 -21.63 14.12
C TYR A 796 -20.62 -22.01 12.87
N ILE A 797 -20.90 -23.29 12.65
CA ILE A 797 -21.74 -23.77 11.54
C ILE A 797 -23.13 -23.15 11.62
N SER A 798 -23.70 -22.99 12.83
CA SER A 798 -24.99 -22.34 12.99
C SER A 798 -25.00 -20.90 12.53
N GLU A 799 -23.93 -20.15 12.81
CA GLU A 799 -23.78 -18.78 12.32
C GLU A 799 -23.68 -18.74 10.79
N ILE A 800 -23.01 -19.71 10.18
CA ILE A 800 -22.91 -19.84 8.71
C ILE A 800 -24.27 -20.15 8.09
N TRP A 801 -25.00 -21.12 8.62
CA TRP A 801 -26.33 -21.54 8.12
C TRP A 801 -27.37 -20.43 8.20
N TYR A 802 -27.42 -19.68 9.30
CA TYR A 802 -28.31 -18.51 9.42
C TYR A 802 -28.02 -17.45 8.38
N ASN A 803 -26.75 -17.26 7.99
CA ASN A 803 -26.35 -16.31 6.99
C ASN A 803 -26.57 -16.78 5.52
N TYR A 804 -26.76 -18.11 5.29
CA TYR A 804 -27.05 -18.68 3.97
C TYR A 804 -28.57 -18.72 3.65
N ILE A 805 -29.41 -18.73 4.66
CA ILE A 805 -30.88 -18.89 4.54
C ILE A 805 -31.62 -17.55 4.67
N GLY A 806 -30.97 -16.50 5.16
CA GLY A 806 -31.54 -15.17 5.36
C GLY A 806 -31.45 -14.21 4.17
#